data_345a0be65d5f776fb3a2aa03346c0f01
#
_entry.id   345a0be65d5f776fb3a2aa03346c0f01
#
_cell.length_a   1.000
_cell.length_b   1.000
_cell.length_c   1.000
_cell.angle_alpha   90.00
_cell.angle_beta   90.00
_cell.angle_gamma   90.00
#
_symmetry.space_group_name_H-M   'P 1'
#
loop_
_entity.id
_entity.type
_entity.pdbx_description
1 polymer ?
#
loop_
_entity_poly.entity_id
_entity_poly.type
_entity_poly.pdbx_seq_one_letter_code
_entity_poly.pdbx_strand_id
1 'polypeptide(L)'
;MTSQTVDAADSARSVGSDLPVDAAPSSTARPGFARSTWLVPLASLVGVVMALGLVIAWFPKTWEMWNLPIQAIDAPSHYYFIRKLLRDGPAVALTLNPNDSFYPPLFHLLVCGLIKVAGLFGISVNVFTGLNLVWIITSGLVFPAGMLLWCSYFFSDLPRPQVAGMCLLVPILSVTSAAFPFWFFDAGPLFAYGLATSLLPFCLYAGLRLIDAIADRGKPDRGGRGLVFWVPVNLVLVILILLAHPRIAFTYVVLMVFFILFRLSWKFIACAAGCGCLAVVLFAAYVMYRDHGKNYLHLSTWFHTFQPTRSLPGALGVLFTGNLSGPAGLIMAVCICLALAASLLLSGRRFREGLSLVLSFLLVGVIYVCSAAVSGPLANILTAAWYRGETRPLAMLPLAIIPLLVFGARCLLDPHPVRWKGAEGAQPTDKSVGVSDDSVETNLVARWSSALVRDRPLRVLVVAALSLALVVAGNVSNPLRVDLARQAETNAVLDRDDPHAQLTRAKFRVLTTIRDRVGQDDAVIISDPMNGSMYGMTLYGLNMLYPVYNPMDTKNGKVFGEVELSFDSGDSDRLLAMLCPVDPSYTRHGPGGAGRAPKYFLTMGPQAPDLQMFTYKAQYDPFHKQGLIDGYVRSGAMQKVEDFGTPAYDGEHWALYRFACR
;
A
#
# COMPACT_ATOMS: atom_id res chain seq x y z
N MET A 1 49.66 -38.65 38.10
CA MET A 1 49.65 -38.70 39.54
C MET A 1 48.22 -38.88 39.98
N THR A 2 47.91 -40.12 40.27
CA THR A 2 47.25 -40.75 41.42
C THR A 2 45.79 -40.33 41.56
N SER A 3 44.82 -41.20 41.16
CA SER A 3 44.39 -42.47 41.77
C SER A 3 43.63 -42.31 43.09
N GLN A 4 42.39 -42.74 43.11
CA GLN A 4 41.76 -43.87 43.79
C GLN A 4 40.25 -43.64 43.87
N THR A 5 39.33 -44.36 43.24
CA THR A 5 38.73 -45.68 43.56
C THR A 5 38.50 -45.98 45.05
N VAL A 6 37.23 -46.32 45.34
CA VAL A 6 36.71 -47.42 46.24
C VAL A 6 35.16 -47.29 46.18
N ASP A 7 34.44 -48.19 45.58
CA ASP A 7 33.90 -49.53 45.96
C ASP A 7 33.06 -49.54 47.23
N ALA A 8 31.87 -50.01 47.26
CA ALA A 8 31.23 -51.27 47.44
C ALA A 8 29.84 -51.08 47.98
N ALA A 9 28.86 -51.59 47.35
CA ALA A 9 28.25 -52.93 47.43
C ALA A 9 27.30 -53.15 48.59
N ASP A 10 26.16 -53.63 48.19
CA ASP A 10 25.38 -54.76 48.67
C ASP A 10 24.28 -54.55 49.71
N SER A 11 23.05 -54.82 49.38
CA SER A 11 22.34 -55.96 49.91
C SER A 11 20.85 -56.01 49.44
N ALA A 12 20.51 -57.13 48.91
CA ALA A 12 19.22 -57.61 48.51
C ALA A 12 18.27 -57.92 49.68
N ARG A 13 16.97 -57.90 49.43
CA ARG A 13 16.03 -59.03 49.63
C ARG A 13 14.57 -58.66 49.27
N SER A 14 14.11 -59.26 48.22
CA SER A 14 12.89 -59.98 47.96
C SER A 14 11.87 -60.16 49.10
N VAL A 15 10.62 -59.92 48.82
CA VAL A 15 9.45 -60.84 49.10
C VAL A 15 8.35 -60.50 48.11
N GLY A 16 7.90 -61.52 47.39
CA GLY A 16 6.77 -61.44 46.48
C GLY A 16 5.41 -61.56 47.18
N SER A 17 4.38 -61.09 46.50
CA SER A 17 3.01 -61.61 46.66
C SER A 17 2.23 -61.46 45.37
N ASP A 18 1.89 -62.57 44.79
CA ASP A 18 0.92 -62.78 43.72
C ASP A 18 -0.45 -62.24 44.14
N LEU A 19 -1.07 -61.43 43.26
CA LEU A 19 -2.53 -61.26 43.20
C LEU A 19 -2.96 -60.98 41.77
N PRO A 20 -4.19 -61.31 41.38
CA PRO A 20 -4.53 -61.74 40.01
C PRO A 20 -4.74 -60.60 39.02
N VAL A 21 -4.39 -60.92 37.77
CA VAL A 21 -4.63 -60.08 36.59
C VAL A 21 -6.13 -59.98 36.34
N ASP A 22 -6.72 -58.84 36.68
CA ASP A 22 -8.05 -58.48 36.18
C ASP A 22 -7.95 -58.02 34.74
N ALA A 23 -8.64 -58.71 33.86
CA ALA A 23 -8.74 -58.41 32.45
C ALA A 23 -9.28 -57.01 32.21
N ALA A 24 -8.42 -56.16 31.66
CA ALA A 24 -8.81 -54.82 31.17
C ALA A 24 -9.87 -54.99 30.04
N PRO A 25 -10.96 -54.20 30.07
CA PRO A 25 -11.92 -54.21 29.00
C PRO A 25 -11.26 -53.70 27.71
N SER A 26 -11.35 -54.52 26.65
CA SER A 26 -10.93 -54.13 25.30
C SER A 26 -11.59 -52.80 24.92
N SER A 27 -10.82 -51.73 24.98
CA SER A 27 -11.21 -50.47 24.38
C SER A 27 -11.33 -50.70 22.87
N THR A 28 -12.54 -50.82 22.38
CA THR A 28 -12.84 -50.64 20.98
C THR A 28 -12.35 -49.29 20.54
N ALA A 29 -11.13 -49.24 20.00
CA ALA A 29 -10.57 -48.05 19.36
C ALA A 29 -11.55 -47.68 18.24
N ARG A 30 -12.37 -46.63 18.49
CA ARG A 30 -13.08 -45.96 17.43
C ARG A 30 -12.05 -45.60 16.38
N PRO A 31 -12.28 -45.91 15.07
CA PRO A 31 -11.38 -45.54 14.02
C PRO A 31 -11.18 -44.03 14.10
N GLY A 32 -10.03 -43.62 14.63
CA GLY A 32 -9.66 -42.24 14.65
C GLY A 32 -9.59 -41.77 13.20
N PHE A 33 -10.50 -40.90 12.79
CA PHE A 33 -10.32 -40.10 11.58
C PHE A 33 -8.88 -39.60 11.61
N ALA A 34 -8.08 -40.12 10.68
CA ALA A 34 -6.71 -39.63 10.49
C ALA A 34 -6.82 -38.10 10.38
N ARG A 35 -6.39 -37.41 11.43
CA ARG A 35 -6.52 -35.94 11.53
C ARG A 35 -5.77 -35.37 10.34
N SER A 36 -6.51 -35.03 9.28
CA SER A 36 -5.98 -34.57 8.00
C SER A 36 -4.99 -33.42 8.26
N THR A 37 -3.71 -33.72 8.10
CA THR A 37 -2.64 -32.71 8.22
C THR A 37 -2.77 -31.65 7.14
N TRP A 38 -3.51 -31.92 6.07
CA TRP A 38 -3.71 -31.09 4.88
C TRP A 38 -4.83 -30.07 5.01
N LEU A 39 -5.69 -30.15 6.04
CA LEU A 39 -6.86 -29.28 6.17
C LEU A 39 -6.49 -27.79 6.21
N VAL A 40 -5.49 -27.41 7.03
CA VAL A 40 -5.08 -26.00 7.18
C VAL A 40 -4.35 -25.49 5.93
N PRO A 41 -3.34 -26.19 5.37
CA PRO A 41 -2.71 -25.77 4.12
C PRO A 41 -3.69 -25.63 2.95
N LEU A 42 -4.61 -26.59 2.81
CA LEU A 42 -5.62 -26.54 1.74
C LEU A 42 -6.57 -25.36 1.92
N ALA A 43 -7.08 -25.10 3.13
CA ALA A 43 -7.94 -23.96 3.42
C ALA A 43 -7.21 -22.62 3.15
N SER A 44 -5.92 -22.54 3.49
CA SER A 44 -5.08 -21.36 3.20
C SER A 44 -4.94 -21.13 1.70
N LEU A 45 -4.62 -22.18 0.95
CA LEU A 45 -4.48 -22.09 -0.50
C LEU A 45 -5.81 -21.69 -1.17
N VAL A 46 -6.91 -22.35 -0.79
CA VAL A 46 -8.25 -22.01 -1.32
C VAL A 46 -8.63 -20.57 -1.00
N GLY A 47 -8.40 -20.10 0.24
CA GLY A 47 -8.70 -18.73 0.64
C GLY A 47 -7.93 -17.70 -0.20
N VAL A 48 -6.64 -17.92 -0.43
CA VAL A 48 -5.81 -17.03 -1.24
C VAL A 48 -6.21 -17.07 -2.72
N VAL A 49 -6.50 -18.26 -3.26
CA VAL A 49 -6.98 -18.41 -4.65
C VAL A 49 -8.34 -17.74 -4.84
N MET A 50 -9.25 -17.86 -3.88
CA MET A 50 -10.53 -17.15 -3.91
C MET A 50 -10.35 -15.63 -3.87
N ALA A 51 -9.45 -15.11 -3.02
CA ALA A 51 -9.15 -13.69 -2.96
C ALA A 51 -8.60 -13.18 -4.31
N LEU A 52 -7.67 -13.91 -4.94
CA LEU A 52 -7.17 -13.60 -6.28
C LEU A 52 -8.32 -13.63 -7.31
N GLY A 53 -9.17 -14.66 -7.27
CA GLY A 53 -10.34 -14.76 -8.15
C GLY A 53 -11.29 -13.58 -8.01
N LEU A 54 -11.51 -13.08 -6.79
CA LEU A 54 -12.32 -11.88 -6.53
C LEU A 54 -11.69 -10.63 -7.12
N VAL A 55 -10.37 -10.43 -6.95
CA VAL A 55 -9.68 -9.27 -7.54
C VAL A 55 -9.76 -9.33 -9.07
N ILE A 56 -9.53 -10.50 -9.68
CA ILE A 56 -9.69 -10.68 -11.12
C ILE A 56 -11.14 -10.45 -11.56
N ALA A 57 -12.13 -10.94 -10.81
CA ALA A 57 -13.54 -10.78 -11.15
C ALA A 57 -13.97 -9.30 -11.20
N TRP A 58 -13.44 -8.48 -10.30
CA TRP A 58 -13.76 -7.05 -10.22
C TRP A 58 -12.87 -6.16 -11.07
N PHE A 59 -11.72 -6.65 -11.54
CA PHE A 59 -10.85 -5.88 -12.42
C PHE A 59 -11.53 -5.62 -13.77
N PRO A 60 -11.48 -4.38 -14.32
CA PRO A 60 -12.05 -4.06 -15.62
C PRO A 60 -11.46 -4.92 -16.75
N LYS A 61 -12.33 -5.34 -17.70
CA LYS A 61 -11.95 -6.31 -18.74
C LYS A 61 -12.02 -5.76 -20.15
N THR A 62 -12.22 -4.46 -20.29
CA THR A 62 -12.26 -3.79 -21.60
C THR A 62 -10.89 -3.85 -22.27
N TRP A 63 -10.89 -3.85 -23.59
CA TRP A 63 -9.66 -3.83 -24.37
C TRP A 63 -8.81 -2.59 -24.05
N GLU A 64 -9.43 -1.45 -23.85
CA GLU A 64 -8.81 -0.17 -23.50
C GLU A 64 -8.00 -0.29 -22.22
N MET A 65 -8.58 -0.86 -21.19
CA MET A 65 -7.92 -1.04 -19.90
C MET A 65 -6.61 -1.85 -19.99
N TRP A 66 -6.51 -2.75 -20.95
CA TRP A 66 -5.33 -3.61 -21.14
C TRP A 66 -4.32 -3.07 -22.17
N ASN A 67 -4.73 -2.13 -23.04
CA ASN A 67 -3.94 -1.68 -24.15
C ASN A 67 -3.72 -0.16 -24.21
N LEU A 68 -4.41 0.61 -23.38
CA LEU A 68 -4.26 2.05 -23.32
C LEU A 68 -3.82 2.49 -21.92
N PRO A 69 -3.22 3.69 -21.79
CA PRO A 69 -2.84 4.24 -20.51
C PRO A 69 -4.07 4.65 -19.69
N ILE A 70 -4.00 4.45 -18.39
CA ILE A 70 -4.93 5.08 -17.46
C ILE A 70 -4.62 6.57 -17.43
N GLN A 71 -5.66 7.39 -17.62
CA GLN A 71 -5.59 8.84 -17.55
C GLN A 71 -5.78 9.26 -16.10
N ALA A 72 -4.69 9.50 -15.41
CA ALA A 72 -4.69 9.94 -14.02
C ALA A 72 -3.36 10.60 -13.69
N ILE A 73 -3.32 11.33 -12.59
CA ILE A 73 -2.22 12.23 -12.24
C ILE A 73 -0.85 11.55 -12.16
N ASP A 74 -0.75 10.39 -11.50
CA ASP A 74 0.52 9.69 -11.27
C ASP A 74 0.81 8.60 -12.33
N ALA A 75 -0.18 8.21 -13.13
CA ALA A 75 -0.05 7.09 -14.06
C ALA A 75 1.01 7.32 -15.15
N PRO A 76 1.11 8.49 -15.80
CA PRO A 76 2.16 8.76 -16.79
C PRO A 76 3.56 8.60 -16.23
N SER A 77 3.78 8.98 -14.96
CA SER A 77 5.08 8.81 -14.30
C SER A 77 5.44 7.33 -14.14
N HIS A 78 4.48 6.48 -13.76
CA HIS A 78 4.71 5.03 -13.65
C HIS A 78 5.05 4.40 -15.00
N TYR A 79 4.35 4.78 -16.06
CA TYR A 79 4.66 4.30 -17.41
C TYR A 79 6.02 4.78 -17.89
N TYR A 80 6.38 6.04 -17.61
CA TYR A 80 7.70 6.57 -17.92
C TYR A 80 8.81 5.78 -17.21
N PHE A 81 8.68 5.50 -15.92
CA PHE A 81 9.67 4.73 -15.14
C PHE A 81 9.85 3.32 -15.69
N ILE A 82 8.77 2.64 -16.06
CA ILE A 82 8.84 1.31 -16.69
C ILE A 82 9.56 1.40 -18.04
N ARG A 83 9.21 2.37 -18.90
CA ARG A 83 9.86 2.54 -20.20
C ARG A 83 11.34 2.91 -20.06
N LYS A 84 11.70 3.78 -19.12
CA LYS A 84 13.10 4.11 -18.82
C LYS A 84 13.88 2.86 -18.41
N LEU A 85 13.34 2.03 -17.52
CA LEU A 85 13.97 0.77 -17.12
C LEU A 85 14.07 -0.26 -18.25
N LEU A 86 13.07 -0.36 -19.12
CA LEU A 86 13.10 -1.28 -20.26
C LEU A 86 14.14 -0.86 -21.29
N ARG A 87 14.31 0.45 -21.51
CA ARG A 87 15.26 1.03 -22.45
C ARG A 87 16.70 1.03 -21.91
N ASP A 88 16.90 1.59 -20.72
CA ASP A 88 18.23 1.90 -20.17
C ASP A 88 18.74 0.80 -19.20
N GLY A 89 17.89 -0.19 -18.92
CA GLY A 89 18.21 -1.32 -18.05
C GLY A 89 18.11 -1.02 -16.55
N PRO A 90 18.45 -2.01 -15.71
CA PRO A 90 18.29 -1.89 -14.25
C PRO A 90 19.27 -0.90 -13.59
N ALA A 91 20.32 -0.47 -14.29
CA ALA A 91 21.29 0.48 -13.76
C ALA A 91 20.66 1.84 -13.39
N VAL A 92 19.57 2.25 -14.07
CA VAL A 92 18.85 3.50 -13.79
C VAL A 92 17.78 3.36 -12.69
N ALA A 93 17.71 2.23 -12.01
CA ALA A 93 16.68 1.99 -11.00
C ALA A 93 16.68 3.01 -9.84
N LEU A 94 17.83 3.60 -9.54
CA LEU A 94 17.95 4.60 -8.48
C LEU A 94 17.79 6.05 -8.97
N THR A 95 17.61 6.26 -10.28
CA THR A 95 17.53 7.57 -10.95
C THR A 95 16.34 7.61 -11.91
N LEU A 96 15.16 7.17 -11.43
CA LEU A 96 13.97 6.98 -12.27
C LEU A 96 13.34 8.28 -12.75
N ASN A 97 13.33 9.31 -11.92
CA ASN A 97 12.72 10.59 -12.32
C ASN A 97 13.41 11.19 -13.56
N PRO A 98 12.72 12.02 -14.34
CA PRO A 98 13.31 12.69 -15.51
C PRO A 98 14.58 13.48 -15.18
N ASN A 99 14.66 14.07 -14.00
CA ASN A 99 15.80 14.81 -13.46
C ASN A 99 16.84 13.92 -12.75
N ASP A 100 16.80 12.61 -12.97
CA ASP A 100 17.64 11.58 -12.35
C ASP A 100 17.60 11.52 -10.82
N SER A 101 16.59 12.13 -10.19
CA SER A 101 16.36 11.94 -8.77
C SER A 101 15.75 10.57 -8.46
N PHE A 102 15.88 10.17 -7.20
CA PHE A 102 15.40 8.87 -6.74
C PHE A 102 13.87 8.79 -6.73
N TYR A 103 13.35 7.68 -7.26
CA TYR A 103 11.98 7.21 -7.01
C TYR A 103 12.03 5.71 -6.66
N PRO A 104 11.16 5.21 -5.74
CA PRO A 104 11.16 3.80 -5.32
C PRO A 104 10.97 2.84 -6.49
N PRO A 105 11.95 1.96 -6.81
CA PRO A 105 11.96 1.25 -8.09
C PRO A 105 11.25 -0.10 -8.09
N LEU A 106 10.95 -0.71 -6.91
CA LEU A 106 10.60 -2.13 -6.83
C LEU A 106 9.38 -2.50 -7.68
N PHE A 107 8.31 -1.69 -7.66
CA PHE A 107 7.12 -1.96 -8.46
C PHE A 107 7.44 -2.00 -9.96
N HIS A 108 8.20 -1.02 -10.45
CA HIS A 108 8.56 -0.88 -11.86
C HIS A 108 9.52 -1.98 -12.32
N LEU A 109 10.45 -2.39 -11.43
CA LEU A 109 11.34 -3.55 -11.69
C LEU A 109 10.55 -4.85 -11.81
N LEU A 110 9.50 -5.05 -11.00
CA LEU A 110 8.62 -6.22 -11.11
C LEU A 110 7.86 -6.23 -12.45
N VAL A 111 7.34 -5.07 -12.88
CA VAL A 111 6.68 -4.94 -14.19
C VAL A 111 7.66 -5.25 -15.34
N CYS A 112 8.85 -4.65 -15.31
CA CYS A 112 9.88 -4.90 -16.32
C CYS A 112 10.32 -6.38 -16.31
N GLY A 113 10.47 -6.97 -15.13
CA GLY A 113 10.80 -8.39 -14.97
C GLY A 113 9.74 -9.29 -15.59
N LEU A 114 8.46 -9.02 -15.33
CA LEU A 114 7.34 -9.76 -15.92
C LEU A 114 7.33 -9.66 -17.45
N ILE A 115 7.48 -8.45 -18.00
CA ILE A 115 7.51 -8.21 -19.47
C ILE A 115 8.68 -8.97 -20.10
N LYS A 116 9.88 -8.90 -19.51
CA LYS A 116 11.07 -9.60 -20.03
C LYS A 116 10.94 -11.11 -19.93
N VAL A 117 10.43 -11.63 -18.80
CA VAL A 117 10.19 -13.08 -18.63
C VAL A 117 9.15 -13.59 -19.63
N ALA A 118 8.03 -12.88 -19.82
CA ALA A 118 7.05 -13.23 -20.85
C ALA A 118 7.68 -13.28 -22.25
N GLY A 119 8.56 -12.30 -22.56
CA GLY A 119 9.29 -12.25 -23.82
C GLY A 119 10.21 -13.45 -24.06
N LEU A 120 10.80 -14.06 -23.00
CA LEU A 120 11.58 -15.29 -23.11
C LEU A 120 10.75 -16.48 -23.60
N PHE A 121 9.44 -16.45 -23.35
CA PHE A 121 8.48 -17.46 -23.82
C PHE A 121 7.78 -17.05 -25.13
N GLY A 122 8.24 -15.99 -25.80
CA GLY A 122 7.63 -15.50 -27.04
C GLY A 122 6.30 -14.76 -26.84
N ILE A 123 5.93 -14.43 -25.61
CA ILE A 123 4.70 -13.71 -25.29
C ILE A 123 4.98 -12.20 -25.25
N SER A 124 4.38 -11.45 -26.18
CA SER A 124 4.48 -9.99 -26.22
C SER A 124 3.51 -9.37 -25.21
N VAL A 125 4.04 -8.75 -24.17
CA VAL A 125 3.27 -8.04 -23.13
C VAL A 125 3.59 -6.54 -23.22
N ASN A 126 2.57 -5.71 -23.46
CA ASN A 126 2.74 -4.26 -23.44
C ASN A 126 2.87 -3.72 -22.01
N VAL A 127 3.30 -2.47 -21.87
CA VAL A 127 3.55 -1.83 -20.56
C VAL A 127 2.27 -1.76 -19.72
N PHE A 128 1.11 -1.50 -20.32
CA PHE A 128 -0.18 -1.38 -19.63
C PHE A 128 -0.63 -2.72 -19.08
N THR A 129 -0.62 -3.75 -19.92
CA THR A 129 -0.90 -5.14 -19.50
C THR A 129 0.07 -5.61 -18.41
N GLY A 130 1.37 -5.35 -18.56
CA GLY A 130 2.38 -5.73 -17.57
C GLY A 130 2.14 -5.07 -16.20
N LEU A 131 1.80 -3.78 -16.19
CA LEU A 131 1.47 -3.03 -14.98
C LEU A 131 0.21 -3.60 -14.31
N ASN A 132 -0.86 -3.83 -15.08
CA ASN A 132 -2.12 -4.37 -14.57
C ASN A 132 -1.95 -5.78 -13.98
N LEU A 133 -1.18 -6.65 -14.64
CA LEU A 133 -0.89 -7.99 -14.13
C LEU A 133 -0.13 -7.95 -12.79
N VAL A 134 0.91 -7.10 -12.68
CA VAL A 134 1.65 -6.93 -11.42
C VAL A 134 0.73 -6.38 -10.34
N TRP A 135 -0.16 -5.43 -10.66
CA TRP A 135 -1.14 -4.92 -9.70
C TRP A 135 -2.10 -6.02 -9.23
N ILE A 136 -2.63 -6.85 -10.14
CA ILE A 136 -3.52 -7.98 -9.80
C ILE A 136 -2.79 -8.98 -8.89
N ILE A 137 -1.55 -9.35 -9.23
CA ILE A 137 -0.74 -10.28 -8.42
C ILE A 137 -0.48 -9.69 -7.02
N THR A 138 -0.07 -8.44 -6.93
CA THR A 138 0.23 -7.81 -5.64
C THR A 138 -1.01 -7.65 -4.78
N SER A 139 -2.13 -7.28 -5.37
CA SER A 139 -3.41 -7.02 -4.69
C SER A 139 -4.19 -8.30 -4.37
N GLY A 140 -4.18 -9.28 -5.27
CA GLY A 140 -4.99 -10.50 -5.16
C GLY A 140 -4.24 -11.71 -4.59
N LEU A 141 -2.90 -11.72 -4.64
CA LEU A 141 -2.10 -12.83 -4.13
C LEU A 141 -1.21 -12.40 -2.96
N VAL A 142 -0.35 -11.38 -3.16
CA VAL A 142 0.66 -10.99 -2.15
C VAL A 142 -0.01 -10.44 -0.90
N PHE A 143 -0.94 -9.49 -1.04
CA PHE A 143 -1.62 -8.88 0.09
C PHE A 143 -2.46 -9.90 0.91
N PRO A 144 -3.34 -10.72 0.30
CA PRO A 144 -4.10 -11.72 1.03
C PRO A 144 -3.22 -12.77 1.73
N ALA A 145 -2.14 -13.22 1.09
CA ALA A 145 -1.20 -14.15 1.71
C ALA A 145 -0.48 -13.52 2.91
N GLY A 146 -0.06 -12.27 2.79
CA GLY A 146 0.54 -11.51 3.88
C GLY A 146 -0.42 -11.30 5.04
N MET A 147 -1.68 -10.92 4.76
CA MET A 147 -2.73 -10.75 5.77
C MET A 147 -3.03 -12.06 6.49
N LEU A 148 -3.09 -13.18 5.75
CA LEU A 148 -3.22 -14.50 6.35
C LEU A 148 -2.07 -14.81 7.30
N LEU A 149 -0.83 -14.58 6.85
CA LEU A 149 0.35 -14.83 7.67
C LEU A 149 0.34 -13.97 8.94
N TRP A 150 0.08 -12.66 8.81
CA TRP A 150 0.02 -11.77 9.97
C TRP A 150 -1.09 -12.13 10.94
N CYS A 151 -2.32 -12.35 10.44
CA CYS A 151 -3.45 -12.72 11.27
C CYS A 151 -3.27 -14.09 11.93
N SER A 152 -2.54 -15.04 11.31
CA SER A 152 -2.30 -16.37 11.87
C SER A 152 -1.60 -16.32 13.24
N TYR A 153 -0.84 -15.27 13.51
CA TYR A 153 -0.22 -15.03 14.80
C TYR A 153 -1.26 -14.99 15.95
N PHE A 154 -2.46 -14.52 15.66
CA PHE A 154 -3.51 -14.31 16.66
C PHE A 154 -4.43 -15.51 16.88
N PHE A 155 -4.51 -16.47 15.94
CA PHE A 155 -5.45 -17.59 16.00
C PHE A 155 -4.84 -18.99 15.87
N SER A 156 -3.51 -19.09 15.76
CA SER A 156 -2.82 -20.38 15.56
C SER A 156 -2.99 -21.36 16.73
N ASP A 157 -3.40 -20.89 17.89
CA ASP A 157 -3.66 -21.68 19.12
C ASP A 157 -5.07 -22.31 19.16
N LEU A 158 -5.96 -21.98 18.23
CA LEU A 158 -7.30 -22.55 18.13
C LEU A 158 -7.29 -24.02 17.65
N PRO A 159 -8.38 -24.76 17.87
CA PRO A 159 -8.58 -26.10 17.28
C PRO A 159 -8.46 -26.06 15.74
N ARG A 160 -7.84 -27.09 15.14
CA ARG A 160 -7.57 -27.17 13.70
C ARG A 160 -8.73 -26.80 12.76
N PRO A 161 -10.00 -27.23 12.99
CA PRO A 161 -11.11 -26.83 12.12
C PRO A 161 -11.38 -25.32 12.15
N GLN A 162 -11.22 -24.66 13.33
CA GLN A 162 -11.39 -23.22 13.47
C GLN A 162 -10.22 -22.47 12.82
N VAL A 163 -8.98 -22.97 12.98
CA VAL A 163 -7.81 -22.46 12.26
C VAL A 163 -8.02 -22.54 10.75
N ALA A 164 -8.50 -23.67 10.23
CA ALA A 164 -8.78 -23.83 8.80
C ALA A 164 -9.87 -22.84 8.32
N GLY A 165 -10.94 -22.66 9.10
CA GLY A 165 -11.96 -21.65 8.81
C GLY A 165 -11.40 -20.24 8.73
N MET A 166 -10.53 -19.84 9.69
CA MET A 166 -9.85 -18.54 9.66
C MET A 166 -8.90 -18.41 8.47
N CYS A 167 -8.15 -19.48 8.15
CA CYS A 167 -7.26 -19.50 6.99
C CYS A 167 -7.99 -19.35 5.65
N LEU A 168 -9.22 -19.84 5.56
CA LEU A 168 -10.08 -19.63 4.39
C LEU A 168 -10.60 -18.20 4.32
N LEU A 169 -11.07 -17.64 5.45
CA LEU A 169 -11.81 -16.38 5.49
C LEU A 169 -10.91 -15.14 5.42
N VAL A 170 -9.76 -15.15 6.10
CA VAL A 170 -8.88 -13.96 6.20
C VAL A 170 -8.42 -13.43 4.84
N PRO A 171 -7.95 -14.26 3.89
CA PRO A 171 -7.58 -13.78 2.55
C PRO A 171 -8.75 -13.13 1.81
N ILE A 172 -9.94 -13.70 1.89
CA ILE A 172 -11.14 -13.18 1.25
C ILE A 172 -11.54 -11.83 1.86
N LEU A 173 -11.55 -11.74 3.19
CA LEU A 173 -11.85 -10.49 3.90
C LEU A 173 -10.85 -9.38 3.57
N SER A 174 -9.58 -9.72 3.31
CA SER A 174 -8.55 -8.73 3.00
C SER A 174 -8.82 -7.95 1.72
N VAL A 175 -9.51 -8.53 0.75
CA VAL A 175 -9.87 -7.89 -0.53
C VAL A 175 -11.33 -7.43 -0.59
N THR A 176 -12.09 -7.57 0.51
CA THR A 176 -13.51 -7.20 0.54
C THR A 176 -13.72 -5.69 0.62
N SER A 177 -12.87 -4.97 1.35
CA SER A 177 -12.96 -3.52 1.51
C SER A 177 -12.60 -2.78 0.21
N ALA A 178 -13.32 -1.69 -0.07
CA ALA A 178 -12.96 -0.77 -1.14
C ALA A 178 -11.77 0.14 -0.78
N ALA A 179 -11.39 0.22 0.51
CA ALA A 179 -10.27 1.05 0.96
C ALA A 179 -8.91 0.54 0.44
N PHE A 180 -8.76 -0.76 0.24
CA PHE A 180 -7.60 -1.41 -0.37
C PHE A 180 -8.02 -2.81 -0.85
N PRO A 181 -7.55 -3.27 -2.02
CA PRO A 181 -6.56 -2.65 -2.90
C PRO A 181 -7.15 -1.68 -3.95
N PHE A 182 -8.46 -1.67 -4.22
CA PHE A 182 -9.06 -0.98 -5.36
C PHE A 182 -8.93 0.54 -5.29
N TRP A 183 -8.98 1.14 -4.10
CA TRP A 183 -8.84 2.58 -3.94
C TRP A 183 -7.55 3.14 -4.54
N PHE A 184 -6.43 2.42 -4.42
CA PHE A 184 -5.14 2.86 -4.97
C PHE A 184 -5.01 2.70 -6.48
N PHE A 185 -5.94 2.01 -7.09
CA PHE A 185 -6.02 1.92 -8.54
C PHE A 185 -6.68 3.17 -9.14
N ASP A 186 -7.64 3.74 -8.42
CA ASP A 186 -8.38 4.92 -8.84
C ASP A 186 -7.74 6.23 -8.34
N ALA A 187 -7.39 6.30 -7.08
CA ALA A 187 -6.93 7.52 -6.44
C ALA A 187 -5.46 7.83 -6.70
N GLY A 188 -5.17 8.24 -7.92
CA GLY A 188 -3.90 8.78 -8.25
C GLY A 188 -3.00 8.08 -9.27
N PRO A 189 -3.12 6.85 -9.74
CA PRO A 189 -3.00 5.58 -9.05
C PRO A 189 -1.67 5.41 -8.32
N LEU A 190 -1.71 4.83 -7.12
CA LEU A 190 -0.56 4.75 -6.21
C LEU A 190 0.09 3.35 -6.23
N PHE A 191 0.57 2.90 -7.37
CA PHE A 191 1.08 1.53 -7.56
C PHE A 191 2.24 1.14 -6.64
N ALA A 192 3.25 1.99 -6.53
CA ALA A 192 4.42 1.75 -5.68
C ALA A 192 4.04 1.68 -4.19
N TYR A 193 3.18 2.59 -3.72
CA TYR A 193 2.66 2.57 -2.36
C TYR A 193 1.73 1.37 -2.13
N GLY A 194 0.94 0.98 -3.13
CA GLY A 194 0.10 -0.23 -3.10
C GLY A 194 0.90 -1.51 -2.93
N LEU A 195 2.02 -1.66 -3.65
CA LEU A 195 2.95 -2.77 -3.46
C LEU A 195 3.52 -2.77 -2.03
N ALA A 196 3.98 -1.62 -1.53
CA ALA A 196 4.50 -1.50 -0.18
C ALA A 196 3.44 -1.87 0.88
N THR A 197 2.18 -1.45 0.68
CA THR A 197 1.04 -1.84 1.54
C THR A 197 0.77 -3.34 1.47
N SER A 198 0.91 -3.96 0.29
CA SER A 198 0.73 -5.41 0.10
C SER A 198 1.83 -6.24 0.78
N LEU A 199 3.05 -5.73 0.85
CA LEU A 199 4.18 -6.38 1.52
C LEU A 199 4.18 -6.16 3.05
N LEU A 200 3.54 -5.10 3.53
CA LEU A 200 3.56 -4.70 4.93
C LEU A 200 3.11 -5.80 5.90
N PRO A 201 2.06 -6.61 5.65
CA PRO A 201 1.64 -7.66 6.57
C PRO A 201 2.72 -8.71 6.86
N PHE A 202 3.61 -9.02 5.89
CA PHE A 202 4.77 -9.89 6.11
C PHE A 202 5.74 -9.26 7.09
N CYS A 203 5.99 -7.96 6.98
CA CYS A 203 6.84 -7.21 7.91
C CYS A 203 6.24 -7.18 9.31
N LEU A 204 4.91 -6.98 9.43
CA LEU A 204 4.20 -6.97 10.70
C LEU A 204 4.29 -8.32 11.40
N TYR A 205 4.09 -9.43 10.66
CA TYR A 205 4.29 -10.77 11.21
C TYR A 205 5.71 -11.00 11.67
N ALA A 206 6.69 -10.72 10.82
CA ALA A 206 8.10 -10.89 11.14
C ALA A 206 8.53 -10.01 12.33
N GLY A 207 7.99 -8.78 12.41
CA GLY A 207 8.20 -7.87 13.54
C GLY A 207 7.65 -8.42 14.85
N LEU A 208 6.44 -9.00 14.87
CA LEU A 208 5.90 -9.67 16.06
C LEU A 208 6.77 -10.84 16.50
N ARG A 209 7.22 -11.66 15.55
CA ARG A 209 8.13 -12.80 15.85
C ARG A 209 9.49 -12.34 16.36
N LEU A 210 9.99 -11.22 15.85
CA LEU A 210 11.20 -10.60 16.37
C LEU A 210 11.01 -10.08 17.80
N ILE A 211 9.89 -9.43 18.09
CA ILE A 211 9.53 -8.98 19.44
C ILE A 211 9.47 -10.17 20.41
N ASP A 212 8.84 -11.29 20.01
CA ASP A 212 8.82 -12.52 20.80
C ASP A 212 10.24 -13.05 21.06
N ALA A 213 11.08 -13.10 20.01
CA ALA A 213 12.46 -13.58 20.14
C ALA A 213 13.31 -12.68 21.07
N ILE A 214 13.07 -11.37 21.06
CA ILE A 214 13.74 -10.42 21.98
C ILE A 214 13.23 -10.61 23.42
N ALA A 215 11.91 -10.77 23.61
CA ALA A 215 11.29 -10.96 24.92
C ALA A 215 11.73 -12.29 25.57
N ASP A 216 11.96 -13.35 24.77
CA ASP A 216 12.39 -14.67 25.22
C ASP A 216 13.92 -14.82 25.36
N ARG A 217 14.71 -13.77 25.09
CA ARG A 217 16.19 -13.81 25.10
C ARG A 217 16.81 -14.32 26.41
N GLY A 218 16.10 -14.18 27.53
CA GLY A 218 16.56 -14.65 28.84
C GLY A 218 16.26 -16.12 29.16
N LYS A 219 15.59 -16.85 28.24
CA LYS A 219 15.22 -18.25 28.45
C LYS A 219 16.24 -19.17 27.74
N PRO A 220 16.88 -20.15 28.46
CA PRO A 220 18.04 -20.91 27.94
C PRO A 220 17.72 -21.72 26.68
N ASP A 221 16.45 -22.16 26.46
CA ASP A 221 16.12 -23.10 25.39
C ASP A 221 15.64 -22.47 24.08
N ARG A 222 15.32 -21.17 24.03
CA ARG A 222 14.62 -20.56 22.87
C ARG A 222 15.21 -19.24 22.35
N GLY A 223 15.97 -18.49 23.15
CA GLY A 223 16.29 -17.09 22.86
C GLY A 223 17.27 -16.85 21.70
N GLY A 224 18.31 -17.66 21.56
CA GLY A 224 19.38 -17.37 20.58
C GLY A 224 19.02 -17.70 19.13
N ARG A 225 18.39 -18.85 18.89
CA ARG A 225 18.04 -19.31 17.52
C ARG A 225 16.97 -18.45 16.86
N GLY A 226 16.02 -17.92 17.65
CA GLY A 226 14.97 -17.03 17.15
C GLY A 226 15.53 -15.72 16.59
N LEU A 227 16.48 -15.07 17.27
CA LEU A 227 17.09 -13.82 16.83
C LEU A 227 17.91 -13.98 15.54
N VAL A 228 18.72 -15.06 15.45
CA VAL A 228 19.53 -15.36 14.27
C VAL A 228 18.66 -15.48 13.01
N PHE A 229 17.45 -15.98 13.13
CA PHE A 229 16.51 -16.11 12.01
C PHE A 229 15.71 -14.83 11.76
N TRP A 230 15.09 -14.24 12.80
CA TRP A 230 14.14 -13.16 12.60
C TRP A 230 14.78 -11.79 12.33
N VAL A 231 16.03 -11.55 12.76
CA VAL A 231 16.74 -10.30 12.42
C VAL A 231 16.99 -10.17 10.91
N PRO A 232 17.63 -11.13 10.22
CA PRO A 232 17.85 -11.02 8.79
C PRO A 232 16.52 -11.02 7.99
N VAL A 233 15.51 -11.80 8.39
CA VAL A 233 14.19 -11.79 7.74
C VAL A 233 13.56 -10.40 7.82
N ASN A 234 13.55 -9.77 9.00
CA ASN A 234 13.05 -8.41 9.14
C ASN A 234 13.85 -7.41 8.31
N LEU A 235 15.17 -7.51 8.30
CA LEU A 235 16.03 -6.61 7.52
C LEU A 235 15.69 -6.69 6.02
N VAL A 236 15.59 -7.90 5.47
CA VAL A 236 15.22 -8.10 4.05
C VAL A 236 13.83 -7.53 3.75
N LEU A 237 12.83 -7.83 4.59
CA LEU A 237 11.48 -7.34 4.39
C LEU A 237 11.40 -5.81 4.51
N VAL A 238 12.12 -5.19 5.46
CA VAL A 238 12.19 -3.73 5.60
C VAL A 238 12.84 -3.10 4.37
N ILE A 239 13.93 -3.68 3.85
CA ILE A 239 14.54 -3.21 2.60
C ILE A 239 13.55 -3.29 1.45
N LEU A 240 12.81 -4.39 1.29
CA LEU A 240 11.82 -4.56 0.23
C LEU A 240 10.70 -3.52 0.32
N ILE A 241 10.14 -3.26 1.51
CA ILE A 241 9.08 -2.25 1.65
C ILE A 241 9.61 -0.82 1.42
N LEU A 242 10.86 -0.52 1.80
CA LEU A 242 11.48 0.77 1.53
C LEU A 242 11.77 0.98 0.04
N LEU A 243 12.20 -0.06 -0.68
CA LEU A 243 12.37 -0.04 -2.13
C LEU A 243 11.03 0.02 -2.87
N ALA A 244 9.94 -0.49 -2.27
CA ALA A 244 8.60 -0.33 -2.80
C ALA A 244 8.09 1.11 -2.55
N HIS A 245 8.10 1.59 -1.28
CA HIS A 245 7.78 2.99 -0.96
C HIS A 245 8.18 3.33 0.49
N PRO A 246 9.14 4.25 0.73
CA PRO A 246 9.70 4.49 2.06
C PRO A 246 8.69 5.01 3.10
N ARG A 247 7.64 5.73 2.70
CA ARG A 247 6.62 6.24 3.63
C ARG A 247 5.79 5.15 4.32
N ILE A 248 5.82 3.90 3.83
CA ILE A 248 5.13 2.78 4.48
C ILE A 248 5.72 2.46 5.87
N ALA A 249 6.96 2.87 6.12
CA ALA A 249 7.60 2.72 7.43
C ALA A 249 6.80 3.40 8.55
N PHE A 250 6.17 4.54 8.28
CA PHE A 250 5.31 5.21 9.26
C PHE A 250 4.07 4.35 9.59
N THR A 251 3.47 3.72 8.59
CA THR A 251 2.34 2.79 8.80
C THR A 251 2.78 1.58 9.62
N TYR A 252 3.98 1.03 9.33
CA TYR A 252 4.54 -0.05 10.14
C TYR A 252 4.68 0.34 11.62
N VAL A 253 5.24 1.52 11.89
CA VAL A 253 5.41 2.03 13.27
C VAL A 253 4.05 2.19 13.96
N VAL A 254 3.07 2.80 13.31
CA VAL A 254 1.71 3.01 13.85
C VAL A 254 1.06 1.69 14.25
N LEU A 255 1.19 0.65 13.43
CA LEU A 255 0.60 -0.67 13.70
C LEU A 255 1.37 -1.49 14.74
N MET A 256 2.68 -1.25 14.92
CA MET A 256 3.54 -2.03 15.81
C MET A 256 3.80 -1.37 17.15
N VAL A 257 3.58 -0.07 17.31
CA VAL A 257 4.01 0.70 18.49
C VAL A 257 3.49 0.11 19.80
N PHE A 258 2.23 -0.29 19.87
CA PHE A 258 1.65 -0.82 21.12
C PHE A 258 2.14 -2.24 21.42
N PHE A 259 2.42 -3.06 20.42
CA PHE A 259 3.07 -4.36 20.61
C PHE A 259 4.48 -4.21 21.19
N ILE A 260 5.23 -3.22 20.70
CA ILE A 260 6.57 -2.87 21.20
C ILE A 260 6.47 -2.40 22.66
N LEU A 261 5.59 -1.43 22.95
CA LEU A 261 5.45 -0.82 24.28
C LEU A 261 5.01 -1.83 25.35
N PHE A 262 4.15 -2.80 25.02
CA PHE A 262 3.61 -3.73 26.03
C PHE A 262 4.45 -5.01 26.20
N ARG A 263 5.40 -5.29 25.30
CA ARG A 263 6.18 -6.54 25.32
C ARG A 263 7.66 -6.35 25.56
N LEU A 264 8.23 -5.21 25.19
CA LEU A 264 9.66 -4.96 25.37
C LEU A 264 9.94 -4.16 26.65
N SER A 265 11.12 -4.34 27.22
CA SER A 265 11.56 -3.58 28.37
C SER A 265 11.79 -2.12 28.00
N TRP A 266 11.48 -1.19 28.93
CA TRP A 266 11.69 0.23 28.74
C TRP A 266 13.13 0.60 28.37
N LYS A 267 14.11 -0.09 28.94
CA LYS A 267 15.54 0.11 28.62
C LYS A 267 15.84 -0.18 27.15
N PHE A 268 15.26 -1.26 26.62
CA PHE A 268 15.40 -1.62 25.20
C PHE A 268 14.73 -0.59 24.29
N ILE A 269 13.50 -0.17 24.65
CA ILE A 269 12.75 0.84 23.89
C ILE A 269 13.51 2.15 23.86
N ALA A 270 14.03 2.63 25.00
CA ALA A 270 14.81 3.86 25.08
C ALA A 270 16.11 3.80 24.26
N CYS A 271 16.81 2.65 24.30
CA CYS A 271 18.01 2.43 23.50
C CYS A 271 17.69 2.44 21.99
N ALA A 272 16.66 1.71 21.57
CA ALA A 272 16.21 1.67 20.17
C ALA A 272 15.74 3.04 19.68
N ALA A 273 14.99 3.78 20.49
CA ALA A 273 14.58 5.15 20.18
C ALA A 273 15.79 6.08 20.06
N GLY A 274 16.75 6.00 20.97
CA GLY A 274 17.98 6.78 20.90
C GLY A 274 18.79 6.50 19.63
N CYS A 275 18.98 5.23 19.28
CA CYS A 275 19.63 4.83 18.02
C CYS A 275 18.84 5.36 16.79
N GLY A 276 17.52 5.29 16.82
CA GLY A 276 16.66 5.82 15.75
C GLY A 276 16.79 7.33 15.61
N CYS A 277 16.76 8.07 16.71
CA CYS A 277 16.97 9.53 16.70
C CYS A 277 18.36 9.88 16.15
N LEU A 278 19.42 9.16 16.60
CA LEU A 278 20.76 9.36 16.07
C LEU A 278 20.82 9.13 14.55
N ALA A 279 20.21 8.03 14.07
CA ALA A 279 20.15 7.73 12.64
C ALA A 279 19.44 8.85 11.84
N VAL A 280 18.32 9.38 12.36
CA VAL A 280 17.61 10.51 11.75
C VAL A 280 18.47 11.77 11.71
N VAL A 281 19.17 12.09 12.81
CA VAL A 281 20.07 13.24 12.87
C VAL A 281 21.23 13.10 11.89
N LEU A 282 21.86 11.92 11.81
CA LEU A 282 22.95 11.66 10.86
C LEU A 282 22.45 11.73 9.41
N PHE A 283 21.26 11.19 9.12
CA PHE A 283 20.66 11.30 7.80
C PHE A 283 20.33 12.75 7.43
N ALA A 284 19.75 13.51 8.36
CA ALA A 284 19.48 14.94 8.16
C ALA A 284 20.78 15.73 7.90
N ALA A 285 21.82 15.46 8.68
CA ALA A 285 23.13 16.09 8.50
C ALA A 285 23.74 15.73 7.14
N TYR A 286 23.64 14.45 6.71
CA TYR A 286 24.09 14.00 5.39
C TYR A 286 23.33 14.71 4.25
N VAL A 287 22.00 14.81 4.36
CA VAL A 287 21.17 15.52 3.37
C VAL A 287 21.54 17.01 3.32
N MET A 288 21.72 17.65 4.48
CA MET A 288 22.15 19.04 4.57
C MET A 288 23.51 19.27 3.94
N TYR A 289 24.47 18.38 4.19
CA TYR A 289 25.80 18.41 3.60
C TYR A 289 25.76 18.26 2.07
N ARG A 290 25.04 17.23 1.58
CA ARG A 290 24.96 16.93 0.14
C ARG A 290 24.24 18.02 -0.64
N ASP A 291 23.14 18.52 -0.12
CA ASP A 291 22.22 19.42 -0.82
C ASP A 291 22.40 20.91 -0.44
N HIS A 292 23.45 21.24 0.32
CA HIS A 292 23.73 22.58 0.81
C HIS A 292 22.54 23.24 1.54
N GLY A 293 21.66 22.43 2.15
CA GLY A 293 20.61 22.86 3.06
C GLY A 293 19.45 23.64 2.45
N LYS A 294 19.40 23.85 1.14
CA LYS A 294 18.55 24.90 0.55
C LYS A 294 17.04 24.66 0.62
N ASN A 295 16.54 23.43 0.61
CA ASN A 295 15.08 23.21 0.49
C ASN A 295 14.44 22.30 1.57
N TYR A 296 15.21 21.50 2.31
CA TYR A 296 14.64 20.54 3.26
C TYR A 296 14.27 21.14 4.63
N LEU A 297 14.79 22.34 4.97
CA LEU A 297 14.47 23.01 6.23
C LEU A 297 13.27 23.95 6.15
N HIS A 298 12.75 24.23 4.97
CA HIS A 298 11.50 24.97 4.85
C HIS A 298 10.32 24.05 5.14
N LEU A 299 9.85 24.07 6.38
CA LEU A 299 8.66 23.34 6.83
C LEU A 299 7.45 23.55 5.90
N SER A 300 7.32 24.71 5.26
CA SER A 300 6.28 24.99 4.27
C SER A 300 6.35 24.10 3.03
N THR A 301 7.53 23.66 2.59
CA THR A 301 7.67 22.78 1.41
C THR A 301 7.35 21.32 1.72
N TRP A 302 7.34 20.95 3.00
CA TRP A 302 6.93 19.60 3.43
C TRP A 302 5.42 19.44 3.43
N PHE A 303 4.67 20.48 3.12
CA PHE A 303 3.28 20.62 3.47
C PHE A 303 2.39 20.89 2.25
N HIS A 304 2.08 19.85 1.49
CA HIS A 304 0.86 19.88 0.69
C HIS A 304 -0.35 19.83 1.63
N THR A 305 -1.20 20.82 1.60
CA THR A 305 -2.46 20.83 2.34
C THR A 305 -3.57 20.41 1.41
N PHE A 306 -4.09 19.21 1.63
CA PHE A 306 -5.36 18.84 1.02
C PHE A 306 -6.51 19.40 1.86
N GLN A 307 -7.56 19.86 1.20
CA GLN A 307 -8.79 20.22 1.90
C GLN A 307 -9.47 18.96 2.43
N PRO A 308 -10.17 19.05 3.57
CA PRO A 308 -10.97 17.94 4.06
C PRO A 308 -11.94 17.44 2.98
N THR A 309 -11.96 16.15 2.74
CA THR A 309 -12.79 15.50 1.72
C THR A 309 -14.12 15.04 2.28
N ARG A 310 -14.24 14.94 3.62
CA ARG A 310 -15.42 14.44 4.32
C ARG A 310 -15.80 15.31 5.50
N SER A 311 -17.08 15.22 5.89
CA SER A 311 -17.52 15.68 7.22
C SER A 311 -17.03 14.72 8.33
N LEU A 312 -16.92 15.19 9.55
CA LEU A 312 -16.52 14.36 10.70
C LEU A 312 -17.40 13.11 10.88
N PRO A 313 -18.75 13.20 10.83
CA PRO A 313 -19.60 12.00 10.86
C PRO A 313 -19.35 11.06 9.68
N GLY A 314 -19.09 11.60 8.48
CA GLY A 314 -18.76 10.81 7.30
C GLY A 314 -17.44 10.03 7.46
N ALA A 315 -16.39 10.67 7.99
CA ALA A 315 -15.12 9.99 8.26
C ALA A 315 -15.26 8.91 9.36
N LEU A 316 -15.99 9.19 10.43
CA LEU A 316 -16.30 8.18 11.46
C LEU A 316 -17.12 7.03 10.87
N GLY A 317 -18.08 7.33 10.00
CA GLY A 317 -18.82 6.31 9.26
C GLY A 317 -17.90 5.38 8.48
N VAL A 318 -16.97 5.90 7.70
CA VAL A 318 -15.99 5.10 6.94
C VAL A 318 -15.09 4.28 7.87
N LEU A 319 -14.65 4.83 9.01
CA LEU A 319 -13.84 4.11 9.99
C LEU A 319 -14.54 2.84 10.49
N PHE A 320 -15.82 2.94 10.87
CA PHE A 320 -16.56 1.80 11.40
C PHE A 320 -17.13 0.88 10.32
N THR A 321 -17.39 1.37 9.12
CA THR A 321 -17.83 0.52 8.01
C THR A 321 -16.67 -0.13 7.25
N GLY A 322 -15.41 0.24 7.56
CA GLY A 322 -14.24 -0.25 6.81
C GLY A 322 -14.29 0.14 5.32
N ASN A 323 -14.89 1.29 5.00
CA ASN A 323 -15.13 1.75 3.63
C ASN A 323 -16.01 0.78 2.80
N LEU A 324 -16.98 0.16 3.45
CA LEU A 324 -18.06 -0.58 2.81
C LEU A 324 -19.35 0.26 2.88
N SER A 325 -20.21 0.12 1.89
CA SER A 325 -21.49 0.84 1.83
C SER A 325 -22.68 -0.10 2.02
N GLY A 326 -23.86 0.47 2.29
CA GLY A 326 -25.10 -0.28 2.44
C GLY A 326 -25.06 -1.34 3.55
N PRO A 327 -25.73 -2.50 3.37
CA PRO A 327 -25.80 -3.56 4.38
C PRO A 327 -24.42 -4.10 4.78
N ALA A 328 -23.48 -4.17 3.85
CA ALA A 328 -22.11 -4.63 4.13
C ALA A 328 -21.40 -3.73 5.15
N GLY A 329 -21.57 -2.41 5.03
CA GLY A 329 -21.02 -1.44 5.98
C GLY A 329 -21.62 -1.59 7.37
N LEU A 330 -22.93 -1.81 7.47
CA LEU A 330 -23.58 -2.03 8.76
C LEU A 330 -23.10 -3.31 9.44
N ILE A 331 -22.99 -4.41 8.69
CA ILE A 331 -22.46 -5.69 9.20
C ILE A 331 -21.02 -5.49 9.69
N MET A 332 -20.20 -4.77 8.92
CA MET A 332 -18.81 -4.47 9.31
C MET A 332 -18.76 -3.67 10.62
N ALA A 333 -19.60 -2.64 10.77
CA ALA A 333 -19.64 -1.84 11.99
C ALA A 333 -20.02 -2.68 13.21
N VAL A 334 -21.02 -3.55 13.09
CA VAL A 334 -21.40 -4.51 14.15
C VAL A 334 -20.22 -5.44 14.47
N CYS A 335 -19.55 -5.99 13.46
CA CYS A 335 -18.40 -6.86 13.67
C CYS A 335 -17.24 -6.14 14.37
N ILE A 336 -16.95 -4.88 14.01
CA ILE A 336 -15.91 -4.06 14.68
C ILE A 336 -16.28 -3.82 16.14
N CYS A 337 -17.51 -3.41 16.44
CA CYS A 337 -17.95 -3.20 17.82
C CYS A 337 -17.87 -4.48 18.66
N LEU A 338 -18.30 -5.62 18.12
CA LEU A 338 -18.18 -6.92 18.77
C LEU A 338 -16.72 -7.32 18.98
N ALA A 339 -15.85 -7.10 17.99
CA ALA A 339 -14.43 -7.40 18.10
C ALA A 339 -13.73 -6.53 19.15
N LEU A 340 -14.04 -5.24 19.22
CA LEU A 340 -13.55 -4.33 20.27
C LEU A 340 -13.95 -4.85 21.66
N ALA A 341 -15.24 -5.15 21.86
CA ALA A 341 -15.75 -5.66 23.13
C ALA A 341 -15.11 -7.01 23.49
N ALA A 342 -15.05 -7.96 22.54
CA ALA A 342 -14.45 -9.27 22.76
C ALA A 342 -12.95 -9.17 23.08
N SER A 343 -12.22 -8.30 22.39
CA SER A 343 -10.78 -8.07 22.60
C SER A 343 -10.47 -7.52 23.98
N LEU A 344 -11.34 -6.67 24.54
CA LEU A 344 -11.15 -6.08 25.86
C LEU A 344 -11.68 -6.97 26.99
N LEU A 345 -12.80 -7.66 26.80
CA LEU A 345 -13.49 -8.38 27.86
C LEU A 345 -13.17 -9.88 27.92
N LEU A 346 -12.85 -10.52 26.78
CA LEU A 346 -12.72 -11.97 26.66
C LEU A 346 -11.32 -12.46 26.32
N SER A 347 -10.33 -11.58 26.21
CA SER A 347 -8.97 -11.93 25.78
C SER A 347 -8.13 -12.66 26.84
N GLY A 348 -8.46 -12.54 28.11
CA GLY A 348 -7.82 -13.24 29.22
C GLY A 348 -6.29 -13.03 29.27
N ARG A 349 -5.52 -14.13 29.17
CA ARG A 349 -4.05 -14.08 29.19
C ARG A 349 -3.45 -13.29 28.03
N ARG A 350 -4.17 -13.13 26.93
CA ARG A 350 -3.74 -12.39 25.74
C ARG A 350 -4.24 -10.93 25.73
N PHE A 351 -4.64 -10.40 26.88
CA PHE A 351 -5.17 -9.03 27.01
C PHE A 351 -4.27 -7.96 26.41
N ARG A 352 -2.94 -8.07 26.61
CA ARG A 352 -1.99 -7.12 26.02
C ARG A 352 -2.01 -7.12 24.49
N GLU A 353 -2.25 -8.26 23.86
CA GLU A 353 -2.40 -8.36 22.41
C GLU A 353 -3.71 -7.72 21.95
N GLY A 354 -4.82 -8.04 22.62
CA GLY A 354 -6.11 -7.42 22.36
C GLY A 354 -6.06 -5.91 22.51
N LEU A 355 -5.47 -5.42 23.62
CA LEU A 355 -5.29 -3.99 23.86
C LEU A 355 -4.41 -3.34 22.80
N SER A 356 -3.32 -4.01 22.36
CA SER A 356 -2.47 -3.50 21.26
C SER A 356 -3.26 -3.31 19.98
N LEU A 357 -4.09 -4.28 19.59
CA LEU A 357 -4.94 -4.20 18.40
C LEU A 357 -5.98 -3.10 18.50
N VAL A 358 -6.65 -2.99 19.67
CA VAL A 358 -7.63 -1.92 19.90
C VAL A 358 -6.98 -0.54 19.79
N LEU A 359 -5.83 -0.33 20.45
CA LEU A 359 -5.12 0.94 20.42
C LEU A 359 -4.55 1.24 19.01
N SER A 360 -4.09 0.22 18.28
CA SER A 360 -3.67 0.40 16.89
C SER A 360 -4.84 0.81 15.98
N PHE A 361 -6.02 0.19 16.15
CA PHE A 361 -7.24 0.60 15.45
C PHE A 361 -7.63 2.04 15.77
N LEU A 362 -7.60 2.44 17.03
CA LEU A 362 -7.92 3.81 17.46
C LEU A 362 -6.91 4.82 16.90
N LEU A 363 -5.61 4.51 16.93
CA LEU A 363 -4.56 5.38 16.41
C LEU A 363 -4.69 5.55 14.89
N VAL A 364 -4.92 4.46 14.15
CA VAL A 364 -5.22 4.50 12.72
C VAL A 364 -6.48 5.30 12.45
N GLY A 365 -7.52 5.13 13.27
CA GLY A 365 -8.76 5.89 13.20
C GLY A 365 -8.54 7.40 13.38
N VAL A 366 -7.75 7.81 14.37
CA VAL A 366 -7.38 9.22 14.58
C VAL A 366 -6.64 9.79 13.38
N ILE A 367 -5.63 9.07 12.86
CA ILE A 367 -4.87 9.50 11.67
C ILE A 367 -5.80 9.64 10.47
N TYR A 368 -6.68 8.65 10.24
CA TYR A 368 -7.62 8.67 9.13
C TYR A 368 -8.62 9.84 9.25
N VAL A 369 -9.27 10.01 10.40
CA VAL A 369 -10.24 11.09 10.62
C VAL A 369 -9.57 12.45 10.50
N CYS A 370 -8.36 12.63 11.05
CA CYS A 370 -7.59 13.86 10.89
C CYS A 370 -7.25 14.16 9.43
N SER A 371 -6.97 13.13 8.61
CA SER A 371 -6.65 13.33 7.19
C SER A 371 -7.88 13.61 6.32
N ALA A 372 -9.05 13.05 6.69
CA ALA A 372 -10.26 13.10 5.89
C ALA A 372 -11.18 14.27 6.25
N ALA A 373 -11.23 14.68 7.53
CA ALA A 373 -12.26 15.57 8.04
C ALA A 373 -11.78 16.77 8.87
N VAL A 374 -10.50 16.83 9.24
CA VAL A 374 -10.00 17.88 10.14
C VAL A 374 -8.96 18.74 9.43
N SER A 375 -9.12 20.07 9.50
CA SER A 375 -8.14 21.03 9.06
C SER A 375 -7.38 21.65 10.24
N GLY A 376 -6.19 22.13 10.02
CA GLY A 376 -5.41 22.86 11.03
C GLY A 376 -4.03 22.26 11.34
N PRO A 377 -3.20 22.97 12.12
CA PRO A 377 -1.79 22.60 12.32
C PRO A 377 -1.59 21.21 12.92
N LEU A 378 -2.41 20.82 13.90
CA LEU A 378 -2.29 19.53 14.56
C LEU A 378 -2.61 18.38 13.61
N ALA A 379 -3.72 18.46 12.85
CA ALA A 379 -4.06 17.48 11.83
C ALA A 379 -2.95 17.39 10.78
N ASN A 380 -2.42 18.52 10.36
CA ASN A 380 -1.32 18.62 9.42
C ASN A 380 -0.04 17.91 9.91
N ILE A 381 0.33 18.05 11.17
CA ILE A 381 1.50 17.35 11.74
C ILE A 381 1.23 15.84 11.81
N LEU A 382 0.08 15.44 12.36
CA LEU A 382 -0.27 14.03 12.54
C LEU A 382 -0.35 13.26 11.22
N THR A 383 -0.74 13.92 10.14
CA THR A 383 -0.96 13.28 8.83
C THR A 383 0.14 13.55 7.80
N ALA A 384 1.17 14.32 8.16
CA ALA A 384 2.27 14.72 7.27
C ALA A 384 2.97 13.52 6.59
N ALA A 385 3.16 12.43 7.32
CA ALA A 385 3.76 11.20 6.80
C ALA A 385 2.99 10.61 5.60
N TRP A 386 1.70 10.89 5.48
CA TRP A 386 0.79 10.41 4.42
C TRP A 386 0.33 11.53 3.48
N TYR A 387 1.08 12.62 3.34
CA TYR A 387 0.77 13.80 2.52
C TYR A 387 -0.53 14.53 2.92
N ARG A 388 -1.05 14.29 4.12
CA ARG A 388 -2.28 14.90 4.65
C ARG A 388 -3.55 14.64 3.85
N GLY A 389 -3.48 13.79 2.83
CA GLY A 389 -4.62 13.33 2.05
C GLY A 389 -5.26 12.09 2.64
N GLU A 390 -6.53 11.92 2.42
CA GLU A 390 -7.33 10.76 2.86
C GLU A 390 -6.80 9.43 2.32
N THR A 391 -6.28 9.43 1.11
CA THR A 391 -6.01 8.24 0.29
C THR A 391 -5.13 7.19 0.99
N ARG A 392 -4.00 7.61 1.54
CA ARG A 392 -3.05 6.66 2.17
C ARG A 392 -3.50 6.19 3.56
N PRO A 393 -4.02 7.06 4.45
CA PRO A 393 -4.62 6.63 5.72
C PRO A 393 -5.83 5.72 5.54
N LEU A 394 -6.65 5.89 4.50
CA LEU A 394 -7.76 5.01 4.19
C LEU A 394 -7.30 3.55 3.97
N ALA A 395 -6.19 3.35 3.26
CA ALA A 395 -5.62 2.01 3.03
C ALA A 395 -5.03 1.36 4.30
N MET A 396 -4.84 2.11 5.39
CA MET A 396 -4.44 1.54 6.67
C MET A 396 -5.61 0.86 7.40
N LEU A 397 -6.87 1.22 7.07
CA LEU A 397 -8.05 0.67 7.76
C LEU A 397 -8.13 -0.85 7.69
N PRO A 398 -8.02 -1.53 6.53
CA PRO A 398 -8.03 -2.99 6.48
C PRO A 398 -6.90 -3.63 7.31
N LEU A 399 -5.73 -2.99 7.36
CA LEU A 399 -4.59 -3.46 8.15
C LEU A 399 -4.85 -3.39 9.66
N ALA A 400 -5.67 -2.48 10.14
CA ALA A 400 -6.04 -2.38 11.55
C ALA A 400 -7.32 -3.18 11.88
N ILE A 401 -8.32 -3.15 10.98
CA ILE A 401 -9.64 -3.76 11.21
C ILE A 401 -9.55 -5.30 11.15
N ILE A 402 -8.93 -5.87 10.12
CA ILE A 402 -8.97 -7.33 9.93
C ILE A 402 -8.32 -8.11 11.08
N PRO A 403 -7.11 -7.76 11.57
CA PRO A 403 -6.54 -8.45 12.74
C PRO A 403 -7.37 -8.25 14.00
N LEU A 404 -8.03 -7.10 14.18
CA LEU A 404 -8.95 -6.86 15.28
C LEU A 404 -10.17 -7.78 15.20
N LEU A 405 -10.79 -7.92 14.02
CA LEU A 405 -11.90 -8.86 13.77
C LEU A 405 -11.50 -10.30 14.05
N VAL A 406 -10.34 -10.71 13.54
CA VAL A 406 -9.78 -12.05 13.70
C VAL A 406 -9.51 -12.36 15.18
N PHE A 407 -8.91 -11.42 15.91
CA PHE A 407 -8.64 -11.57 17.33
C PHE A 407 -9.92 -11.58 18.15
N GLY A 408 -10.88 -10.70 17.84
CA GLY A 408 -12.22 -10.71 18.47
C GLY A 408 -12.97 -12.02 18.25
N ALA A 409 -12.97 -12.53 17.01
CA ALA A 409 -13.54 -13.83 16.68
C ALA A 409 -12.84 -14.97 17.45
N ARG A 410 -11.51 -14.94 17.54
CA ARG A 410 -10.74 -15.88 18.38
C ARG A 410 -11.18 -15.81 19.85
N CYS A 411 -11.37 -14.61 20.40
CA CYS A 411 -11.83 -14.46 21.79
C CYS A 411 -13.26 -14.98 21.99
N LEU A 412 -14.14 -14.83 21.01
CA LEU A 412 -15.49 -15.41 21.03
C LEU A 412 -15.47 -16.93 20.93
N LEU A 413 -14.58 -17.50 20.12
CA LEU A 413 -14.46 -18.95 19.95
C LEU A 413 -13.87 -19.64 21.19
N ASP A 414 -12.94 -18.99 21.87
CA ASP A 414 -12.28 -19.49 23.07
C ASP A 414 -12.18 -18.38 24.14
N PRO A 415 -13.30 -18.06 24.82
CA PRO A 415 -13.35 -16.96 25.76
C PRO A 415 -12.62 -17.29 27.06
N HIS A 416 -11.71 -16.44 27.45
CA HIS A 416 -11.06 -16.46 28.75
C HIS A 416 -11.26 -15.08 29.41
N PRO A 417 -12.34 -14.88 30.15
CA PRO A 417 -12.64 -13.58 30.76
C PRO A 417 -11.49 -13.09 31.64
N VAL A 418 -11.20 -11.80 31.53
CA VAL A 418 -10.19 -11.13 32.37
C VAL A 418 -10.70 -11.14 33.81
N ARG A 419 -10.04 -11.88 34.70
CA ARG A 419 -10.27 -11.76 36.13
C ARG A 419 -9.60 -10.47 36.63
N TRP A 420 -10.39 -9.48 36.97
CA TRP A 420 -9.88 -8.31 37.67
C TRP A 420 -9.38 -8.74 39.06
N LYS A 421 -8.11 -8.49 39.37
CA LYS A 421 -7.49 -8.85 40.67
C LYS A 421 -8.16 -8.24 41.93
N GLY A 422 -9.18 -7.42 41.75
CA GLY A 422 -9.95 -6.87 42.86
C GLY A 422 -11.06 -7.79 43.45
N ALA A 423 -11.35 -8.94 42.79
CA ALA A 423 -12.39 -9.87 43.23
C ALA A 423 -11.86 -11.07 44.05
N GLU A 424 -10.56 -11.18 44.28
CA GLU A 424 -9.96 -12.30 45.06
C GLU A 424 -10.02 -12.11 46.57
N GLY A 425 -10.68 -11.06 47.09
CA GLY A 425 -10.83 -10.83 48.52
C GLY A 425 -12.10 -11.39 49.16
N ALA A 426 -13.04 -11.92 48.42
CA ALA A 426 -14.26 -12.51 48.95
C ALA A 426 -14.21 -14.04 48.90
N GLN A 427 -13.57 -14.67 49.87
CA GLN A 427 -13.86 -16.07 50.19
C GLN A 427 -15.34 -16.13 50.60
N PRO A 428 -16.11 -17.10 50.10
CA PRO A 428 -17.45 -17.32 50.60
C PRO A 428 -17.34 -17.83 52.03
N THR A 429 -17.37 -16.92 53.00
CA THR A 429 -17.68 -17.28 54.37
C THR A 429 -19.17 -17.57 54.40
N ASP A 430 -19.46 -18.84 54.61
CA ASP A 430 -20.74 -19.41 54.89
C ASP A 430 -21.37 -18.68 56.08
N LYS A 431 -22.19 -17.66 55.83
CA LYS A 431 -23.17 -17.14 56.80
C LYS A 431 -24.32 -16.48 56.03
N SER A 432 -25.46 -17.16 56.05
CA SER A 432 -26.78 -16.68 55.75
C SER A 432 -27.11 -15.41 56.53
N VAL A 433 -27.02 -14.26 55.91
CA VAL A 433 -27.66 -13.01 56.38
C VAL A 433 -28.37 -12.41 55.18
N GLY A 434 -29.68 -12.25 55.31
CA GLY A 434 -30.55 -11.65 54.33
C GLY A 434 -30.05 -10.25 53.94
N VAL A 435 -29.78 -10.03 52.71
CA VAL A 435 -29.45 -8.75 52.14
C VAL A 435 -30.50 -8.40 51.10
N SER A 436 -31.08 -7.25 51.33
CA SER A 436 -32.06 -6.54 50.52
C SER A 436 -31.69 -6.36 49.06
N ASP A 437 -32.71 -6.37 48.26
CA ASP A 437 -32.81 -6.50 46.79
C ASP A 437 -32.48 -5.20 45.99
N ASP A 438 -31.37 -4.51 46.29
CA ASP A 438 -31.04 -3.24 45.64
C ASP A 438 -29.74 -3.22 44.81
N SER A 439 -29.26 -4.40 44.36
CA SER A 439 -28.02 -4.49 43.50
C SER A 439 -28.27 -5.08 42.11
N VAL A 440 -29.36 -4.68 41.43
CA VAL A 440 -29.78 -5.26 40.16
C VAL A 440 -28.94 -4.77 38.97
N GLU A 441 -28.23 -3.64 39.03
CA GLU A 441 -27.55 -3.07 37.85
C GLU A 441 -26.16 -3.63 37.55
N THR A 442 -25.46 -4.20 38.52
CA THR A 442 -24.10 -4.75 38.27
C THR A 442 -24.09 -6.14 37.65
N ASN A 443 -25.24 -6.78 37.48
CA ASN A 443 -25.35 -8.18 37.08
C ASN A 443 -25.60 -8.41 35.58
N LEU A 444 -25.94 -7.39 34.80
CA LEU A 444 -26.26 -7.59 33.36
C LEU A 444 -25.03 -8.00 32.57
N VAL A 445 -23.90 -7.30 32.73
CA VAL A 445 -22.64 -7.63 32.01
C VAL A 445 -22.12 -9.01 32.45
N ALA A 446 -22.22 -9.34 33.74
CA ALA A 446 -21.84 -10.65 34.25
C ALA A 446 -22.78 -11.77 33.80
N ARG A 447 -24.08 -11.52 33.65
CA ARG A 447 -25.06 -12.47 33.10
C ARG A 447 -24.88 -12.68 31.61
N TRP A 448 -24.61 -11.63 30.80
CA TRP A 448 -24.32 -11.74 29.39
C TRP A 448 -22.99 -12.44 29.15
N SER A 449 -21.95 -12.14 29.94
CA SER A 449 -20.68 -12.85 29.84
C SER A 449 -20.78 -14.32 30.20
N SER A 450 -21.61 -14.68 31.21
CA SER A 450 -21.81 -16.08 31.61
C SER A 450 -22.65 -16.87 30.59
N ALA A 451 -23.67 -16.26 29.98
CA ALA A 451 -24.44 -16.91 28.90
C ALA A 451 -23.61 -17.14 27.63
N LEU A 452 -22.84 -16.13 27.21
CA LEU A 452 -21.90 -16.27 26.09
C LEU A 452 -20.77 -17.29 26.36
N VAL A 453 -20.35 -17.47 27.61
CA VAL A 453 -19.35 -18.48 27.99
C VAL A 453 -19.91 -19.89 27.95
N ARG A 454 -21.22 -20.09 28.20
CA ARG A 454 -21.83 -21.41 28.41
C ARG A 454 -22.08 -22.17 27.09
N ASP A 455 -22.45 -21.48 25.98
CA ASP A 455 -22.90 -22.14 24.74
C ASP A 455 -21.87 -22.06 23.59
N ARG A 456 -20.88 -22.95 23.60
CA ARG A 456 -19.83 -23.04 22.57
C ARG A 456 -20.39 -23.19 21.14
N PRO A 457 -21.39 -24.07 20.84
CA PRO A 457 -21.92 -24.20 19.50
C PRO A 457 -22.59 -22.91 18.99
N LEU A 458 -23.29 -22.17 19.84
CA LEU A 458 -23.91 -20.90 19.46
C LEU A 458 -22.85 -19.85 19.06
N ARG A 459 -21.74 -19.77 19.78
CA ARG A 459 -20.66 -18.82 19.45
C ARG A 459 -20.01 -19.14 18.10
N VAL A 460 -19.75 -20.42 17.86
CA VAL A 460 -19.20 -20.86 16.56
C VAL A 460 -20.16 -20.51 15.43
N LEU A 461 -21.46 -20.71 15.63
CA LEU A 461 -22.50 -20.37 14.66
C LEU A 461 -22.56 -18.86 14.40
N VAL A 462 -22.55 -18.04 15.47
CA VAL A 462 -22.57 -16.57 15.36
C VAL A 462 -21.35 -16.05 14.60
N VAL A 463 -20.15 -16.50 14.96
CA VAL A 463 -18.90 -16.09 14.27
C VAL A 463 -18.94 -16.53 12.81
N ALA A 464 -19.37 -17.76 12.51
CA ALA A 464 -19.49 -18.25 11.15
C ALA A 464 -20.53 -17.48 10.33
N ALA A 465 -21.72 -17.20 10.92
CA ALA A 465 -22.79 -16.47 10.25
C ALA A 465 -22.39 -15.02 9.95
N LEU A 466 -21.80 -14.30 10.92
CA LEU A 466 -21.31 -12.94 10.72
C LEU A 466 -20.18 -12.88 9.67
N SER A 467 -19.23 -13.82 9.72
CA SER A 467 -18.15 -13.90 8.75
C SER A 467 -18.67 -14.17 7.33
N LEU A 468 -19.62 -15.11 7.19
CA LEU A 468 -20.25 -15.41 5.92
C LEU A 468 -21.07 -14.23 5.40
N ALA A 469 -21.88 -13.60 6.27
CA ALA A 469 -22.66 -12.41 5.91
C ALA A 469 -21.77 -11.26 5.44
N LEU A 470 -20.65 -11.01 6.13
CA LEU A 470 -19.70 -9.96 5.77
C LEU A 470 -19.02 -10.25 4.42
N VAL A 471 -18.57 -11.52 4.21
CA VAL A 471 -17.96 -11.92 2.94
C VAL A 471 -18.95 -11.81 1.79
N VAL A 472 -20.18 -12.33 1.96
CA VAL A 472 -21.20 -12.29 0.91
C VAL A 472 -21.63 -10.86 0.63
N ALA A 473 -22.05 -10.10 1.65
CA ALA A 473 -22.50 -8.71 1.46
C ALA A 473 -21.38 -7.82 0.90
N GLY A 474 -20.15 -7.95 1.41
CA GLY A 474 -19.02 -7.13 0.98
C GLY A 474 -18.53 -7.43 -0.43
N ASN A 475 -18.76 -8.65 -0.94
CA ASN A 475 -18.32 -9.01 -2.29
C ASN A 475 -19.44 -9.01 -3.33
N VAL A 476 -20.70 -9.26 -2.93
CA VAL A 476 -21.86 -9.27 -3.86
C VAL A 476 -22.52 -7.90 -3.93
N SER A 477 -22.63 -7.18 -2.79
CA SER A 477 -23.34 -5.92 -2.70
C SER A 477 -22.42 -4.81 -2.14
N ASN A 478 -21.41 -4.43 -2.92
CA ASN A 478 -20.52 -3.32 -2.59
C ASN A 478 -20.49 -2.30 -3.73
N PRO A 479 -21.49 -1.38 -3.81
CA PRO A 479 -21.59 -0.39 -4.87
C PRO A 479 -20.32 0.47 -4.99
N LEU A 480 -19.67 0.84 -3.88
CA LEU A 480 -18.44 1.62 -3.92
C LEU A 480 -17.33 0.94 -4.72
N ARG A 481 -17.19 -0.39 -4.62
CA ARG A 481 -16.21 -1.15 -5.41
C ARG A 481 -16.57 -1.14 -6.90
N VAL A 482 -17.86 -1.26 -7.22
CA VAL A 482 -18.36 -1.16 -8.61
C VAL A 482 -18.05 0.20 -9.20
N ASP A 483 -18.25 1.26 -8.42
CA ASP A 483 -17.97 2.62 -8.86
C ASP A 483 -16.47 2.85 -9.08
N LEU A 484 -15.61 2.36 -8.19
CA LEU A 484 -14.16 2.43 -8.40
C LEU A 484 -13.69 1.65 -9.63
N ALA A 485 -14.25 0.46 -9.88
CA ALA A 485 -13.90 -0.32 -11.07
C ALA A 485 -14.35 0.39 -12.35
N ARG A 486 -15.56 0.98 -12.35
CA ARG A 486 -16.08 1.78 -13.45
C ARG A 486 -15.25 3.04 -13.69
N GLN A 487 -14.85 3.74 -12.63
CA GLN A 487 -13.99 4.92 -12.72
C GLN A 487 -12.63 4.57 -13.35
N ALA A 488 -12.00 3.49 -12.90
CA ALA A 488 -10.74 3.01 -13.47
C ALA A 488 -10.90 2.65 -14.97
N GLU A 489 -12.02 2.03 -15.36
CA GLU A 489 -12.35 1.73 -16.74
C GLU A 489 -12.53 3.00 -17.57
N THR A 490 -13.29 3.98 -17.06
CA THR A 490 -13.50 5.28 -17.71
C THR A 490 -12.19 6.02 -17.91
N ASN A 491 -11.29 5.97 -16.93
CA ASN A 491 -9.96 6.59 -17.03
C ASN A 491 -9.03 5.94 -18.08
N ALA A 492 -9.37 4.76 -18.61
CA ALA A 492 -8.61 4.12 -19.69
C ALA A 492 -9.23 4.35 -21.08
N VAL A 493 -10.45 4.82 -21.16
CA VAL A 493 -11.15 5.06 -22.43
C VAL A 493 -10.70 6.37 -23.07
N LEU A 494 -10.46 6.35 -24.39
CA LEU A 494 -10.26 7.56 -25.17
C LEU A 494 -11.64 8.17 -25.47
N ASP A 495 -12.00 9.18 -24.73
CA ASP A 495 -13.26 9.89 -25.03
C ASP A 495 -13.17 10.64 -26.36
N ARG A 496 -14.34 10.89 -26.97
CA ARG A 496 -14.37 11.33 -28.37
C ARG A 496 -13.94 12.77 -28.52
N ASP A 497 -14.43 13.67 -27.71
CA ASP A 497 -14.18 15.09 -27.81
C ASP A 497 -14.43 15.79 -26.45
N ASP A 498 -13.96 15.18 -25.36
CA ASP A 498 -14.02 15.78 -24.04
C ASP A 498 -12.81 16.70 -23.81
N PRO A 499 -12.96 18.02 -23.72
CA PRO A 499 -11.87 18.94 -23.46
C PRO A 499 -11.23 18.73 -22.09
N HIS A 500 -11.92 18.03 -21.18
CA HIS A 500 -11.42 17.72 -19.84
C HIS A 500 -10.52 16.48 -19.81
N ALA A 501 -10.58 15.61 -20.84
CA ALA A 501 -9.76 14.42 -20.89
C ALA A 501 -8.29 14.76 -21.17
N GLN A 502 -7.39 14.09 -20.44
CA GLN A 502 -5.96 14.22 -20.68
C GLN A 502 -5.56 13.68 -22.06
N LEU A 503 -6.18 12.59 -22.50
CA LEU A 503 -5.95 11.95 -23.80
C LEU A 503 -7.28 11.67 -24.52
N THR A 504 -7.59 12.46 -25.55
CA THR A 504 -8.75 12.25 -26.42
C THR A 504 -8.37 11.42 -27.64
N ARG A 505 -9.37 11.00 -28.44
CA ARG A 505 -9.09 10.35 -29.74
C ARG A 505 -8.35 11.27 -30.71
N ALA A 506 -8.63 12.58 -30.67
CA ALA A 506 -7.94 13.55 -31.49
C ALA A 506 -6.45 13.64 -31.06
N LYS A 507 -6.18 13.80 -29.77
CA LYS A 507 -4.80 13.83 -29.23
C LYS A 507 -4.05 12.52 -29.52
N PHE A 508 -4.72 11.37 -29.39
CA PHE A 508 -4.14 10.07 -29.74
C PHE A 508 -3.72 10.00 -31.22
N ARG A 509 -4.57 10.51 -32.15
CA ARG A 509 -4.22 10.58 -33.58
C ARG A 509 -3.04 11.48 -33.84
N VAL A 510 -2.98 12.65 -33.21
CA VAL A 510 -1.83 13.58 -33.31
C VAL A 510 -0.55 12.86 -32.87
N LEU A 511 -0.55 12.23 -31.70
CA LEU A 511 0.62 11.51 -31.19
C LEU A 511 1.02 10.32 -32.08
N THR A 512 0.03 9.66 -32.72
CA THR A 512 0.28 8.61 -33.72
C THR A 512 0.98 9.17 -34.94
N THR A 513 0.49 10.29 -35.49
CA THR A 513 1.11 10.97 -36.64
C THR A 513 2.54 11.42 -36.32
N ILE A 514 2.76 11.95 -35.12
CA ILE A 514 4.11 12.34 -34.67
C ILE A 514 5.05 11.13 -34.59
N ARG A 515 4.58 9.99 -34.04
CA ARG A 515 5.36 8.75 -34.05
C ARG A 515 5.81 8.36 -35.44
N ASP A 516 4.90 8.43 -36.40
CA ASP A 516 5.16 7.99 -37.79
C ASP A 516 6.11 8.96 -38.54
N ARG A 517 6.04 10.26 -38.19
CA ARG A 517 6.91 11.28 -38.85
C ARG A 517 8.28 11.44 -38.23
N VAL A 518 8.35 11.49 -36.88
CA VAL A 518 9.58 11.89 -36.17
C VAL A 518 10.07 10.85 -35.17
N GLY A 519 9.31 9.78 -34.95
CA GLY A 519 9.64 8.76 -33.94
C GLY A 519 10.91 7.97 -34.24
N GLN A 520 11.34 7.96 -35.51
CA GLN A 520 12.56 7.29 -35.97
C GLN A 520 13.83 8.17 -35.93
N ASP A 521 13.64 9.49 -35.83
CA ASP A 521 14.73 10.48 -35.90
C ASP A 521 15.39 10.77 -34.56
N ASP A 522 15.00 10.07 -33.50
CA ASP A 522 15.42 10.36 -32.12
C ASP A 522 15.20 11.82 -31.69
N ALA A 523 14.20 12.45 -32.28
CA ALA A 523 13.87 13.83 -32.10
C ALA A 523 13.47 14.14 -30.64
N VAL A 524 13.82 15.33 -30.15
CA VAL A 524 13.32 15.84 -28.88
C VAL A 524 12.07 16.67 -29.13
N ILE A 525 10.98 16.35 -28.42
CA ILE A 525 9.70 17.04 -28.58
C ILE A 525 9.42 17.85 -27.31
N ILE A 526 9.25 19.13 -27.48
CA ILE A 526 8.88 20.09 -26.44
C ILE A 526 7.37 20.33 -26.54
N SER A 527 6.66 20.20 -25.45
CA SER A 527 5.22 20.48 -25.37
C SER A 527 4.82 20.63 -23.90
N ASP A 528 3.68 21.26 -23.63
CA ASP A 528 3.08 21.24 -22.29
C ASP A 528 2.64 19.78 -21.94
N PRO A 529 3.19 19.17 -20.89
CA PRO A 529 2.78 17.82 -20.51
C PRO A 529 1.33 17.77 -20.02
N MET A 530 0.79 18.88 -19.50
CA MET A 530 -0.56 18.95 -18.93
C MET A 530 -1.66 18.98 -20.00
N ASN A 531 -1.32 19.21 -21.26
CA ASN A 531 -2.28 19.07 -22.37
C ASN A 531 -2.42 17.62 -22.89
N GLY A 532 -1.73 16.66 -22.25
CA GLY A 532 -1.72 15.25 -22.62
C GLY A 532 -0.59 14.85 -23.56
N SER A 533 0.31 15.75 -23.94
CA SER A 533 1.47 15.43 -24.81
C SER A 533 2.42 14.41 -24.17
N MET A 534 2.51 14.36 -22.84
CA MET A 534 3.31 13.37 -22.10
C MET A 534 2.95 11.91 -22.46
N TYR A 535 1.72 11.66 -22.94
CA TYR A 535 1.32 10.34 -23.43
C TYR A 535 2.05 9.91 -24.69
N GLY A 536 2.73 10.80 -25.40
CA GLY A 536 3.65 10.44 -26.50
C GLY A 536 4.76 9.51 -26.04
N MET A 537 5.36 9.80 -24.89
CA MET A 537 6.33 8.90 -24.22
C MET A 537 5.65 7.60 -23.77
N THR A 538 4.47 7.72 -23.13
CA THR A 538 3.74 6.56 -22.59
C THR A 538 3.32 5.57 -23.67
N LEU A 539 2.71 6.05 -24.75
CA LEU A 539 2.19 5.22 -25.85
C LEU A 539 3.32 4.67 -26.74
N TYR A 540 4.20 5.54 -27.20
CA TYR A 540 5.11 5.24 -28.30
C TYR A 540 6.59 5.33 -27.90
N GLY A 541 6.89 5.76 -26.67
CA GLY A 541 8.27 5.99 -26.24
C GLY A 541 8.92 7.18 -26.94
N LEU A 542 8.15 8.16 -27.41
CA LEU A 542 8.66 9.40 -27.98
C LEU A 542 9.53 10.13 -26.96
N ASN A 543 10.58 10.78 -27.44
CA ASN A 543 11.49 11.51 -26.58
C ASN A 543 10.90 12.90 -26.22
N MET A 544 9.91 12.89 -25.33
CA MET A 544 9.31 14.13 -24.81
C MET A 544 10.27 14.76 -23.81
N LEU A 545 10.55 16.08 -23.95
CA LEU A 545 11.36 16.79 -22.96
C LEU A 545 10.67 16.79 -21.59
N TYR A 546 9.35 16.94 -21.59
CA TYR A 546 8.48 16.85 -20.40
C TYR A 546 7.66 15.56 -20.44
N PRO A 547 8.25 14.41 -20.03
CA PRO A 547 7.58 13.11 -20.16
C PRO A 547 6.54 12.84 -19.06
N VAL A 548 6.45 13.73 -18.06
CA VAL A 548 5.50 13.73 -16.94
C VAL A 548 5.11 15.16 -16.62
N TYR A 549 3.96 15.38 -15.98
CA TYR A 549 3.45 16.72 -15.67
C TYR A 549 4.35 17.52 -14.71
N ASN A 550 5.17 16.85 -13.93
CA ASN A 550 6.12 17.46 -13.02
C ASN A 550 7.53 16.85 -13.22
N PRO A 551 8.26 17.23 -14.29
CA PRO A 551 9.59 16.68 -14.53
C PRO A 551 10.66 17.19 -13.57
N MET A 552 10.32 18.27 -12.72
CA MET A 552 11.05 19.20 -12.16
C MET A 552 11.57 19.05 -11.00
N ASP A 553 12.43 19.41 -10.71
CA ASP A 553 12.76 20.13 -9.55
C ASP A 553 13.87 21.11 -9.93
N THR A 554 13.80 22.30 -9.46
CA THR A 554 14.78 23.36 -9.67
C THR A 554 16.22 22.93 -9.37
N LYS A 555 16.42 21.84 -8.63
CA LYS A 555 17.76 21.32 -8.31
C LYS A 555 18.45 20.60 -9.45
N ASN A 556 17.73 19.64 -10.06
CA ASN A 556 18.27 18.71 -11.04
C ASN A 556 17.60 18.88 -12.40
N GLY A 557 16.49 19.62 -12.44
CA GLY A 557 15.69 19.89 -13.63
C GLY A 557 15.87 21.31 -14.16
N LYS A 558 17.03 21.92 -13.95
CA LYS A 558 17.32 23.30 -14.37
C LYS A 558 16.99 23.54 -15.84
N VAL A 559 17.32 22.60 -16.72
CA VAL A 559 17.02 22.67 -18.13
C VAL A 559 15.52 22.82 -18.41
N PHE A 560 14.67 22.17 -17.64
CA PHE A 560 13.21 22.21 -17.84
C PHE A 560 12.68 23.63 -17.62
N GLY A 561 13.06 24.30 -16.53
CA GLY A 561 12.67 25.68 -16.26
C GLY A 561 13.35 26.69 -17.18
N GLU A 562 14.61 26.49 -17.56
CA GLU A 562 15.32 27.38 -18.46
C GLU A 562 14.76 27.36 -19.90
N VAL A 563 14.28 26.21 -20.37
CA VAL A 563 13.59 26.12 -21.67
C VAL A 563 12.31 26.94 -21.66
N GLU A 564 11.49 26.85 -20.61
CA GLU A 564 10.25 27.61 -20.50
C GLU A 564 10.51 29.12 -20.40
N LEU A 565 11.47 29.55 -19.56
CA LEU A 565 11.85 30.93 -19.42
C LEU A 565 12.44 31.49 -20.72
N SER A 566 13.16 30.67 -21.48
CA SER A 566 13.70 31.06 -22.78
C SER A 566 12.60 31.20 -23.82
N PHE A 567 11.60 30.32 -23.78
CA PHE A 567 10.45 30.39 -24.67
C PHE A 567 9.57 31.62 -24.34
N ASP A 568 9.36 31.95 -23.05
CA ASP A 568 8.57 33.11 -22.64
C ASP A 568 9.25 34.45 -23.00
N SER A 569 10.57 34.45 -23.19
CA SER A 569 11.32 35.68 -23.50
C SER A 569 10.96 36.31 -24.86
N GLY A 570 10.43 35.53 -25.81
CA GLY A 570 10.21 35.97 -27.20
C GLY A 570 11.51 36.17 -28.01
N ASP A 571 12.66 35.88 -27.41
CA ASP A 571 13.99 36.04 -28.03
C ASP A 571 14.41 34.73 -28.71
N SER A 572 14.48 34.74 -30.03
CA SER A 572 14.79 33.57 -30.87
C SER A 572 16.20 33.06 -30.64
N ASP A 573 17.19 33.94 -30.46
CA ASP A 573 18.57 33.51 -30.27
C ASP A 573 18.77 32.88 -28.91
N ARG A 574 18.16 33.44 -27.88
CA ARG A 574 18.14 32.86 -26.54
C ARG A 574 17.46 31.50 -26.51
N LEU A 575 16.31 31.38 -27.17
CA LEU A 575 15.58 30.10 -27.24
C LEU A 575 16.41 29.03 -27.96
N LEU A 576 16.97 29.32 -29.12
CA LEU A 576 17.77 28.37 -29.86
C LEU A 576 19.08 28.02 -29.15
N ALA A 577 19.73 28.99 -28.49
CA ALA A 577 20.92 28.73 -27.68
C ALA A 577 20.63 27.79 -26.49
N MET A 578 19.43 27.81 -25.96
CA MET A 578 19.01 26.91 -24.90
C MET A 578 18.59 25.52 -25.41
N LEU A 579 17.85 25.45 -26.51
CA LEU A 579 17.28 24.21 -27.03
C LEU A 579 18.24 23.39 -27.85
N CYS A 580 19.04 24.01 -28.69
CA CYS A 580 19.88 23.26 -29.65
C CYS A 580 20.98 22.44 -28.97
N PRO A 581 21.61 22.89 -27.85
CA PRO A 581 22.53 22.08 -27.06
C PRO A 581 21.88 21.40 -25.87
N VAL A 582 20.59 21.00 -25.95
CA VAL A 582 19.95 20.30 -24.82
C VAL A 582 20.79 19.11 -24.38
N ASP A 583 21.13 19.10 -23.10
CA ASP A 583 22.03 18.14 -22.47
C ASP A 583 21.61 16.69 -22.77
N PRO A 584 22.55 15.84 -23.16
CA PRO A 584 22.30 14.42 -23.42
C PRO A 584 21.64 13.65 -22.28
N SER A 585 21.82 14.08 -21.02
CA SER A 585 21.19 13.45 -19.85
C SER A 585 19.66 13.50 -19.88
N TYR A 586 19.09 14.44 -20.64
CA TYR A 586 17.63 14.60 -20.81
C TYR A 586 17.11 14.02 -22.12
N THR A 587 17.99 13.44 -22.94
CA THR A 587 17.64 12.87 -24.23
C THR A 587 18.06 11.41 -24.29
N ARG A 588 17.53 10.66 -25.28
CA ARG A 588 17.81 9.23 -25.46
C ARG A 588 19.26 8.88 -25.73
N HIS A 589 20.08 9.84 -26.10
CA HIS A 589 21.41 9.60 -26.59
C HIS A 589 22.47 10.09 -25.62
N GLY A 590 23.46 9.26 -25.38
CA GLY A 590 24.64 9.61 -24.62
C GLY A 590 25.45 10.77 -25.21
N PRO A 591 26.58 11.16 -24.60
CA PRO A 591 27.26 12.46 -24.78
C PRO A 591 27.63 12.88 -26.22
N GLY A 592 27.45 12.06 -27.24
CA GLY A 592 27.82 12.39 -28.60
C GLY A 592 26.68 12.70 -29.57
N GLY A 593 25.42 12.42 -29.23
CA GLY A 593 24.32 12.42 -30.21
C GLY A 593 23.26 13.50 -30.03
N ALA A 594 23.02 13.98 -28.85
CA ALA A 594 21.84 14.78 -28.53
C ALA A 594 21.88 16.22 -29.07
N GLY A 595 23.03 16.83 -29.18
CA GLY A 595 23.16 18.17 -29.80
C GLY A 595 22.71 18.23 -31.26
N ARG A 596 22.71 17.11 -31.94
CA ARG A 596 22.34 16.99 -33.38
C ARG A 596 20.92 16.49 -33.61
N ALA A 597 20.26 15.95 -32.60
CA ALA A 597 18.88 15.46 -32.73
C ALA A 597 17.93 16.62 -33.10
N PRO A 598 17.01 16.43 -34.05
CA PRO A 598 16.00 17.44 -34.36
C PRO A 598 15.17 17.80 -33.13
N LYS A 599 14.87 19.08 -32.99
CA LYS A 599 13.98 19.58 -31.90
C LYS A 599 12.68 20.04 -32.51
N TYR A 600 11.61 19.61 -31.88
CA TYR A 600 10.25 19.97 -32.31
C TYR A 600 9.48 20.61 -31.16
N PHE A 601 8.54 21.47 -31.52
CA PHE A 601 7.56 22.02 -30.59
C PHE A 601 6.17 21.58 -31.02
N LEU A 602 5.39 21.06 -30.06
CA LEU A 602 4.04 20.55 -30.28
C LEU A 602 3.03 21.37 -29.53
N THR A 603 2.04 21.93 -30.22
CA THR A 603 0.82 22.46 -29.63
C THR A 603 -0.30 21.42 -29.76
N MET A 604 -1.02 21.13 -28.67
CA MET A 604 -2.06 20.10 -28.63
C MET A 604 -3.20 20.45 -27.69
N GLY A 605 -3.63 21.71 -27.72
CA GLY A 605 -4.76 22.22 -26.96
C GLY A 605 -4.46 22.59 -25.50
N PRO A 606 -5.47 22.99 -24.74
CA PRO A 606 -5.34 23.48 -23.38
C PRO A 606 -4.97 22.36 -22.39
N GLN A 607 -4.55 22.79 -21.21
CA GLN A 607 -4.24 21.91 -20.09
C GLN A 607 -5.52 21.21 -19.60
N ALA A 608 -5.42 19.91 -19.35
CA ALA A 608 -6.52 19.13 -18.77
C ALA A 608 -6.83 19.60 -17.35
N PRO A 609 -8.11 19.90 -17.02
CA PRO A 609 -8.50 20.51 -15.73
C PRO A 609 -8.12 19.69 -14.51
N ASP A 610 -8.16 18.36 -14.60
CA ASP A 610 -7.79 17.45 -13.51
C ASP A 610 -6.29 17.50 -13.14
N LEU A 611 -5.43 17.93 -14.08
CA LEU A 611 -4.01 18.17 -13.85
C LEU A 611 -3.71 19.55 -13.27
N GLN A 612 -4.64 20.50 -13.37
CA GLN A 612 -4.46 21.88 -12.93
C GLN A 612 -4.55 22.10 -11.40
N MET A 613 -4.81 21.05 -10.63
CA MET A 613 -4.88 21.12 -9.17
C MET A 613 -3.55 21.49 -8.50
N PHE A 614 -2.43 21.38 -9.22
CA PHE A 614 -1.11 21.74 -8.75
C PHE A 614 -0.66 23.12 -9.27
N THR A 615 0.30 23.72 -8.56
CA THR A 615 0.85 25.05 -8.89
C THR A 615 1.65 25.10 -10.19
N TYR A 616 1.84 23.97 -10.86
CA TYR A 616 2.62 23.87 -12.11
C TYR A 616 1.94 24.42 -13.35
N LYS A 617 0.64 24.70 -13.27
CA LYS A 617 -0.12 25.26 -14.40
C LYS A 617 0.56 26.46 -15.04
N ALA A 618 0.93 27.44 -14.23
CA ALA A 618 1.54 28.69 -14.69
C ALA A 618 2.91 28.50 -15.36
N GLN A 619 3.59 27.42 -15.03
CA GLN A 619 4.92 27.10 -15.56
C GLN A 619 4.87 26.87 -17.08
N TYR A 620 3.80 26.23 -17.61
CA TYR A 620 3.67 25.90 -19.03
C TYR A 620 2.82 26.91 -19.81
N ASP A 621 2.25 27.96 -19.17
CA ASP A 621 1.46 29.00 -19.84
C ASP A 621 2.15 29.64 -21.06
N PRO A 622 3.49 29.83 -21.07
CA PRO A 622 4.18 30.35 -22.27
C PRO A 622 3.94 29.54 -23.53
N PHE A 623 3.79 28.23 -23.43
CA PHE A 623 3.60 27.32 -24.58
C PHE A 623 2.22 27.46 -25.25
N HIS A 624 1.27 28.15 -24.60
CA HIS A 624 -0.06 28.46 -25.12
C HIS A 624 -0.21 29.86 -25.69
N LYS A 625 0.86 30.70 -25.62
CA LYS A 625 0.83 32.07 -26.14
C LYS A 625 1.03 32.07 -27.65
N GLN A 626 -0.05 32.06 -28.42
CA GLN A 626 0.00 32.04 -29.89
C GLN A 626 0.88 33.16 -30.48
N GLY A 627 0.87 34.35 -29.84
CA GLY A 627 1.71 35.48 -30.27
C GLY A 627 3.21 35.20 -30.20
N LEU A 628 3.68 34.41 -29.21
CA LEU A 628 5.06 33.97 -29.12
C LEU A 628 5.39 32.97 -30.22
N ILE A 629 4.51 31.97 -30.44
CA ILE A 629 4.64 30.95 -31.49
C ILE A 629 4.77 31.62 -32.84
N ASP A 630 3.86 32.54 -33.16
CA ASP A 630 3.89 33.29 -34.42
C ASP A 630 5.15 34.18 -34.54
N GLY A 631 5.63 34.72 -33.44
CA GLY A 631 6.88 35.47 -33.37
C GLY A 631 8.07 34.62 -33.78
N TYR A 632 8.19 33.41 -33.20
CA TYR A 632 9.26 32.47 -33.54
C TYR A 632 9.19 31.92 -34.97
N VAL A 633 7.98 31.77 -35.51
CA VAL A 633 7.80 31.39 -36.93
C VAL A 633 8.22 32.53 -37.83
N ARG A 634 7.85 33.78 -37.54
CA ARG A 634 8.23 34.94 -38.33
C ARG A 634 9.75 35.20 -38.31
N SER A 635 10.39 34.96 -37.16
CA SER A 635 11.87 35.13 -37.05
C SER A 635 12.64 34.02 -37.74
N GLY A 636 11.96 32.93 -38.19
CA GLY A 636 12.59 31.74 -38.75
C GLY A 636 13.21 30.81 -37.69
N ALA A 637 13.02 31.05 -36.38
CA ALA A 637 13.49 30.18 -35.33
C ALA A 637 12.69 28.86 -35.29
N MET A 638 11.44 28.88 -35.76
CA MET A 638 10.58 27.71 -35.90
C MET A 638 9.96 27.64 -37.31
N GLN A 639 9.81 26.44 -37.85
CA GLN A 639 9.09 26.16 -39.07
C GLN A 639 7.96 25.17 -38.81
N LYS A 640 6.74 25.48 -39.26
CA LYS A 640 5.60 24.55 -39.15
C LYS A 640 5.85 23.36 -40.08
N VAL A 641 5.75 22.16 -39.53
CA VAL A 641 5.98 20.88 -40.22
C VAL A 641 4.66 20.16 -40.51
N GLU A 642 3.74 20.22 -39.55
CA GLU A 642 2.44 19.59 -39.67
C GLU A 642 1.38 20.49 -39.04
N ASP A 643 0.23 20.54 -39.67
CA ASP A 643 -0.95 21.31 -39.20
C ASP A 643 -2.08 20.32 -38.89
N PHE A 644 -2.51 20.30 -37.62
CA PHE A 644 -3.59 19.43 -37.16
C PHE A 644 -4.93 20.17 -37.07
N GLY A 645 -4.92 21.48 -37.38
CA GLY A 645 -6.11 22.33 -37.31
C GLY A 645 -6.46 22.80 -35.91
N THR A 646 -7.68 23.35 -35.80
CA THR A 646 -8.25 23.83 -34.52
C THR A 646 -9.47 22.98 -34.20
N PRO A 647 -9.39 22.05 -33.22
CA PRO A 647 -10.55 21.31 -32.80
C PRO A 647 -11.66 22.24 -32.28
N ALA A 648 -12.89 21.95 -32.61
CA ALA A 648 -14.03 22.83 -32.30
C ALA A 648 -14.28 23.00 -30.79
N TYR A 649 -13.75 22.08 -29.98
CA TYR A 649 -14.01 22.05 -28.54
C TYR A 649 -12.98 22.79 -27.69
N ASP A 650 -11.79 23.15 -28.22
CA ASP A 650 -10.75 23.80 -27.39
C ASP A 650 -10.29 25.17 -27.88
N GLY A 651 -10.55 25.51 -29.13
CA GLY A 651 -10.27 26.85 -29.70
C GLY A 651 -8.78 27.17 -29.96
N GLU A 652 -7.85 26.26 -29.56
CA GLU A 652 -6.43 26.42 -29.82
C GLU A 652 -6.02 25.73 -31.12
N HIS A 653 -5.00 26.27 -31.80
CA HIS A 653 -4.45 25.68 -33.02
C HIS A 653 -3.42 24.60 -32.71
N TRP A 654 -3.59 23.43 -33.25
CA TRP A 654 -2.71 22.29 -33.04
C TRP A 654 -1.74 22.14 -34.21
N ALA A 655 -0.46 22.15 -33.94
CA ALA A 655 0.57 22.00 -34.96
C ALA A 655 1.88 21.46 -34.39
N LEU A 656 2.68 20.86 -35.29
CA LEU A 656 4.06 20.48 -35.00
C LEU A 656 4.99 21.45 -35.73
N TYR A 657 5.91 22.03 -34.97
CA TYR A 657 6.95 22.94 -35.49
C TYR A 657 8.33 22.32 -35.29
N ARG A 658 9.24 22.61 -36.17
CA ARG A 658 10.68 22.23 -36.08
C ARG A 658 11.49 23.47 -35.75
N PHE A 659 12.37 23.39 -34.76
CA PHE A 659 13.32 24.44 -34.45
C PHE A 659 14.47 24.47 -35.47
N ALA A 660 14.95 25.67 -35.78
CA ALA A 660 16.03 25.91 -36.71
C ALA A 660 17.40 25.73 -36.02
N CYS A 661 17.62 24.56 -35.37
CA CYS A 661 18.90 24.21 -34.78
C CYS A 661 19.92 23.97 -35.92
N ARG A 662 21.04 24.72 -35.95
CA ARG A 662 22.14 24.61 -36.92
C ARG A 662 23.14 23.55 -36.50
#